data_79f9f78fe8c44b27474eb10907cae7dc
#
_entry.id   79f9f78fe8c44b27474eb10907cae7dc
#
_cell.length_a   1.000
_cell.length_b   1.000
_cell.length_c   1.000
_cell.angle_alpha   90.00
_cell.angle_beta   90.00
_cell.angle_gamma   90.00
#
_symmetry.space_group_name_H-M   'P 1'
#
loop_
_entity.id
_entity.type
_entity.pdbx_description
1 polymer ?
#
loop_
_entity_poly.entity_id
_entity_poly.type
_entity_poly.pdbx_seq_one_letter_code
_entity_poly.pdbx_strand_id
1 'polypeptide(L)'
;MKISKNLAYLLLSCSIGLLGLSGCGSDSDTATTAVPAQTGYLYDDQVGGLEYSTATQSGVTGTDGSFKYLVGEKVTFKIGNLTIGKATTANSALTLFDIASTAQNSDGSPSSEVVAMATLLQSLDSDKDPNNGISITQATRDAFAKLSAQTLSATSDVKKIINTDANLTTVSIKSASTATDHLITSTAKIVGATTFAKQTFSGKNIVEITKYTVDTGTYDLNHSLSAVSSKLPLSIGSGLRLKSNSNGSMVFYGLTDRGPNGDAPSSVTDASGAKYSASKTFPLPNFAPTIAEITVKDGKATVTKTIPLKASASASMSGLPLPSGQTGSTNEIALNDALSASFAFSANGIDPEGIDIDSSGNLWICDEYGPFIAKVNASSGVIEKKFIPGDATNPLPDIIKNRVPNRGMEGLAIAPDTGYVYGIVQTPLDSDGDGSGDDSYMTLVELNPTTGVVNLYAVAFDKYDATTNSSGFSSSGVKAGDLMALGGGKFLMIEQGKNGKKTLVNNLVLINISGATKITSADYAGKTKLAGITVGGAAIVPSTRTFIANLRDFGWLPEKAEGLTKIDDQTIAIINDSDFGISASASCKVSGVETSLKTTTLSVNLAAKTVTTSEKSCDSGTIKYSVIPNDEEERRTRLWVIKLSKPISSY
;
A
#
# COMPACT_ATOMS: atom_id res chain seq x y z
N MET A 1 -12.05 35.90 -44.02
CA MET A 1 -10.68 36.36 -44.25
C MET A 1 -9.74 35.35 -43.62
N LYS A 2 -8.93 34.71 -44.44
CA LYS A 2 -7.96 33.66 -44.13
C LYS A 2 -6.84 34.20 -43.24
N ILE A 3 -6.23 33.29 -42.40
CA ILE A 3 -4.78 33.06 -42.20
C ILE A 3 -4.71 32.23 -40.91
N SER A 4 -4.39 30.99 -40.94
CA SER A 4 -3.24 30.11 -41.22
C SER A 4 -2.33 29.92 -39.98
N LYS A 5 -2.26 28.68 -39.62
CA LYS A 5 -1.35 27.87 -38.80
C LYS A 5 0.09 28.41 -38.66
N ASN A 6 0.70 28.19 -37.49
CA ASN A 6 2.03 27.53 -37.44
C ASN A 6 2.32 26.94 -36.05
N LEU A 7 2.62 25.68 -36.06
CA LEU A 7 3.16 24.83 -35.02
C LEU A 7 4.68 25.06 -34.95
N ALA A 8 5.25 25.38 -33.79
CA ALA A 8 6.68 25.43 -33.60
C ALA A 8 7.09 24.48 -32.46
N TYR A 9 7.77 23.41 -32.84
CA TYR A 9 8.52 22.53 -31.94
C TYR A 9 9.77 23.29 -31.46
N LEU A 10 9.94 23.39 -30.12
CA LEU A 10 11.16 23.91 -29.52
C LEU A 10 12.06 22.74 -29.13
N LEU A 11 13.07 22.47 -29.96
CA LEU A 11 14.20 21.61 -29.64
C LEU A 11 15.21 22.45 -28.83
N LEU A 12 15.43 22.09 -27.56
CA LEU A 12 16.48 22.70 -26.74
C LEU A 12 17.78 21.97 -26.98
N SER A 13 18.65 22.55 -27.84
CA SER A 13 20.03 22.11 -28.03
C SER A 13 20.94 22.77 -27.00
N CYS A 14 21.60 21.94 -26.17
CA CYS A 14 22.64 22.39 -25.25
C CYS A 14 23.95 22.58 -26.04
N SER A 15 24.36 23.81 -26.30
CA SER A 15 25.63 24.16 -26.92
C SER A 15 26.71 24.30 -25.85
N ILE A 16 27.71 23.42 -25.87
CA ILE A 16 28.95 23.55 -25.09
C ILE A 16 29.93 24.36 -25.91
N GLY A 17 30.34 25.49 -25.37
CA GLY A 17 31.35 26.36 -26.00
C GLY A 17 32.74 25.73 -25.94
N LEU A 18 33.40 25.63 -27.10
CA LEU A 18 34.80 25.28 -27.25
C LEU A 18 35.64 26.55 -27.09
N LEU A 19 36.54 26.57 -26.13
CA LEU A 19 37.70 27.46 -26.12
C LEU A 19 38.88 26.72 -26.73
N GLY A 20 39.35 27.22 -27.88
CA GLY A 20 40.49 26.65 -28.58
C GLY A 20 41.83 27.07 -27.97
N LEU A 21 42.72 26.10 -27.89
CA LEU A 21 44.19 26.35 -27.84
C LEU A 21 44.86 25.41 -28.84
N SER A 22 45.57 26.01 -29.76
CA SER A 22 46.34 25.35 -30.81
C SER A 22 47.57 24.66 -30.25
N GLY A 23 47.78 23.38 -30.61
CA GLY A 23 49.04 22.66 -30.40
C GLY A 23 49.07 21.42 -31.27
N CYS A 24 49.99 21.38 -32.25
CA CYS A 24 50.23 20.28 -33.16
C CYS A 24 50.64 18.99 -32.48
N GLY A 25 50.15 17.85 -32.99
CA GLY A 25 50.85 16.57 -32.89
C GLY A 25 49.93 15.37 -32.71
N SER A 26 49.75 14.61 -33.80
CA SER A 26 49.54 13.16 -33.92
C SER A 26 48.40 12.45 -33.14
N ASP A 27 47.59 11.79 -33.91
CA ASP A 27 46.72 10.63 -33.61
C ASP A 27 45.74 10.76 -32.41
N SER A 28 44.53 11.24 -32.70
CA SER A 28 43.40 11.17 -31.78
C SER A 28 42.50 9.99 -32.15
N ASP A 29 42.74 8.84 -31.48
CA ASP A 29 41.63 7.93 -31.19
C ASP A 29 40.56 8.67 -30.40
N THR A 30 39.50 9.05 -31.07
CA THR A 30 38.26 9.51 -30.40
C THR A 30 37.67 8.33 -29.66
N ALA A 31 38.03 8.17 -28.38
CA ALA A 31 37.36 7.29 -27.48
C ALA A 31 35.91 7.76 -27.37
N THR A 32 35.01 7.18 -28.17
CA THR A 32 33.57 7.24 -27.96
C THR A 32 33.32 6.65 -26.57
N THR A 33 32.97 7.49 -25.61
CA THR A 33 32.51 7.04 -24.27
C THR A 33 31.34 6.11 -24.51
N ALA A 34 31.56 4.81 -24.33
CA ALA A 34 30.52 3.79 -24.48
C ALA A 34 29.40 4.10 -23.48
N VAL A 35 28.18 4.26 -23.97
CA VAL A 35 27.00 4.42 -23.11
C VAL A 35 26.90 3.18 -22.22
N PRO A 36 26.86 3.30 -20.88
CA PRO A 36 26.84 2.15 -20.00
C PRO A 36 25.54 1.36 -20.18
N ALA A 37 25.68 0.03 -20.31
CA ALA A 37 24.53 -0.87 -20.40
C ALA A 37 23.70 -0.82 -19.11
N GLN A 38 22.38 -0.72 -19.25
CA GLN A 38 21.41 -0.82 -18.18
C GLN A 38 21.15 -2.30 -17.83
N THR A 39 20.55 -2.53 -16.68
CA THR A 39 20.07 -3.85 -16.26
C THR A 39 18.56 -3.86 -16.29
N GLY A 40 17.96 -4.79 -17.00
CA GLY A 40 16.55 -5.14 -16.95
C GLY A 40 16.36 -6.51 -16.34
N TYR A 41 15.12 -6.81 -15.95
CA TYR A 41 14.72 -8.08 -15.35
C TYR A 41 13.49 -8.64 -16.05
N LEU A 42 13.45 -9.95 -16.27
CA LEU A 42 12.27 -10.65 -16.77
C LEU A 42 11.60 -11.42 -15.63
N TYR A 43 10.28 -11.25 -15.52
CA TYR A 43 9.48 -11.80 -14.44
C TYR A 43 8.33 -12.69 -14.92
N ASP A 44 8.25 -13.87 -14.36
CA ASP A 44 7.18 -14.74 -13.95
C ASP A 44 7.64 -15.34 -12.62
N ASP A 45 7.67 -14.52 -11.55
CA ASP A 45 8.76 -14.39 -10.59
C ASP A 45 10.09 -14.07 -11.31
N GLN A 46 11.27 -14.36 -10.79
CA GLN A 46 12.55 -14.10 -11.48
C GLN A 46 12.82 -15.21 -12.50
N VAL A 47 12.99 -14.90 -13.79
CA VAL A 47 13.20 -15.92 -14.83
C VAL A 47 14.67 -15.97 -15.24
N GLY A 48 15.41 -16.85 -14.58
CA GLY A 48 16.82 -17.12 -14.85
C GLY A 48 17.04 -18.20 -15.90
N GLY A 49 18.17 -18.10 -16.59
CA GLY A 49 18.62 -19.13 -17.53
C GLY A 49 18.03 -19.03 -18.94
N LEU A 50 17.31 -17.96 -19.31
CA LEU A 50 16.91 -17.70 -20.68
C LEU A 50 18.05 -17.06 -21.50
N GLU A 51 18.22 -17.47 -22.73
CA GLU A 51 19.05 -16.74 -23.69
C GLU A 51 18.35 -15.42 -24.07
N TYR A 52 19.08 -14.32 -24.10
CA TYR A 52 18.56 -13.04 -24.54
C TYR A 52 19.48 -12.37 -25.56
N SER A 53 18.90 -11.56 -26.43
CA SER A 53 19.64 -10.72 -27.35
C SER A 53 18.98 -9.39 -27.58
N THR A 54 19.80 -8.33 -27.62
CA THR A 54 19.44 -6.98 -28.10
C THR A 54 20.28 -6.65 -29.33
N ALA A 55 20.24 -5.42 -29.80
CA ALA A 55 21.10 -4.98 -30.92
C ALA A 55 22.59 -5.01 -30.56
N THR A 56 22.94 -4.75 -29.27
CA THR A 56 24.35 -4.65 -28.83
C THR A 56 24.72 -5.60 -27.71
N GLN A 57 23.76 -6.23 -27.03
CA GLN A 57 23.98 -7.12 -25.88
C GLN A 57 23.39 -8.51 -26.14
N SER A 58 24.06 -9.55 -25.65
CA SER A 58 23.51 -10.89 -25.62
C SER A 58 24.07 -11.69 -24.45
N GLY A 59 23.36 -12.71 -24.03
CA GLY A 59 23.80 -13.57 -22.93
C GLY A 59 22.68 -14.50 -22.45
N VAL A 60 22.80 -14.93 -21.21
CA VAL A 60 21.80 -15.71 -20.49
C VAL A 60 21.34 -14.90 -19.30
N THR A 61 20.03 -14.88 -19.01
CA THR A 61 19.51 -14.16 -17.86
C THR A 61 20.08 -14.71 -16.56
N GLY A 62 20.44 -13.80 -15.62
CA GLY A 62 20.90 -14.16 -14.29
C GLY A 62 19.85 -14.95 -13.50
N THR A 63 20.23 -15.55 -12.39
CA THR A 63 19.30 -16.27 -11.50
C THR A 63 18.19 -15.35 -10.94
N ASP A 64 18.43 -14.06 -10.94
CA ASP A 64 17.48 -13.01 -10.59
C ASP A 64 16.64 -12.49 -11.79
N GLY A 65 16.73 -13.13 -12.94
CA GLY A 65 16.06 -12.72 -14.18
C GLY A 65 16.75 -11.58 -14.93
N SER A 66 17.93 -11.13 -14.48
CA SER A 66 18.62 -9.95 -15.04
C SER A 66 19.16 -10.15 -16.44
N PHE A 67 19.09 -9.09 -17.27
CA PHE A 67 19.71 -9.00 -18.61
C PHE A 67 20.26 -7.59 -18.86
N LYS A 68 21.18 -7.45 -19.83
CA LYS A 68 21.80 -6.14 -20.18
C LYS A 68 21.22 -5.58 -21.47
N TYR A 69 21.07 -4.24 -21.53
CA TYR A 69 20.56 -3.53 -22.70
C TYR A 69 21.03 -2.07 -22.72
N LEU A 70 21.01 -1.44 -23.89
CA LEU A 70 21.07 0.01 -24.01
C LEU A 70 19.66 0.60 -24.15
N VAL A 71 19.46 1.80 -23.62
CA VAL A 71 18.16 2.50 -23.69
C VAL A 71 17.68 2.61 -25.14
N GLY A 72 16.45 2.18 -25.39
CA GLY A 72 15.82 2.19 -26.72
C GLY A 72 16.00 0.89 -27.51
N GLU A 73 16.84 -0.04 -27.08
CA GLU A 73 16.95 -1.34 -27.73
C GLU A 73 15.72 -2.23 -27.49
N LYS A 74 15.50 -3.17 -28.39
CA LYS A 74 14.56 -4.28 -28.18
C LYS A 74 15.31 -5.51 -27.71
N VAL A 75 14.71 -6.26 -26.80
CA VAL A 75 15.20 -7.56 -26.33
C VAL A 75 14.33 -8.69 -26.84
N THR A 76 14.93 -9.81 -27.17
CA THR A 76 14.29 -11.09 -27.51
C THR A 76 14.79 -12.16 -26.57
N PHE A 77 13.90 -13.00 -26.07
CA PHE A 77 14.21 -14.13 -25.19
C PHE A 77 14.02 -15.47 -25.90
N LYS A 78 14.86 -16.46 -25.58
CA LYS A 78 14.83 -17.79 -26.17
C LYS A 78 15.19 -18.90 -25.17
N ILE A 79 14.77 -20.11 -25.49
CA ILE A 79 15.32 -21.37 -24.95
C ILE A 79 15.81 -22.15 -26.15
N GLY A 80 17.12 -22.17 -26.40
CA GLY A 80 17.69 -22.77 -27.62
C GLY A 80 17.05 -22.21 -28.89
N ASN A 81 16.41 -23.03 -29.69
CA ASN A 81 15.75 -22.64 -30.95
C ASN A 81 14.28 -22.21 -30.78
N LEU A 82 13.75 -22.22 -29.55
CA LEU A 82 12.39 -21.72 -29.27
C LEU A 82 12.44 -20.25 -28.82
N THR A 83 11.85 -19.34 -29.60
CA THR A 83 11.69 -17.95 -29.24
C THR A 83 10.48 -17.80 -28.30
N ILE A 84 10.66 -17.07 -27.18
CA ILE A 84 9.61 -16.81 -26.17
C ILE A 84 9.07 -15.39 -26.38
N GLY A 85 7.84 -15.31 -26.89
CA GLY A 85 7.19 -14.04 -27.18
C GLY A 85 7.81 -13.27 -28.36
N LYS A 86 7.57 -11.97 -28.40
CA LYS A 86 8.07 -11.03 -29.42
C LYS A 86 9.25 -10.21 -28.92
N ALA A 87 10.03 -9.65 -29.85
CA ALA A 87 11.00 -8.61 -29.53
C ALA A 87 10.28 -7.38 -28.97
N THR A 88 10.60 -6.98 -27.72
CA THR A 88 9.99 -5.86 -27.03
C THR A 88 11.02 -4.81 -26.62
N THR A 89 10.61 -3.55 -26.44
CA THR A 89 11.49 -2.50 -25.93
C THR A 89 12.02 -2.89 -24.55
N ALA A 90 13.35 -2.97 -24.42
CA ALA A 90 14.00 -3.31 -23.16
C ALA A 90 13.73 -2.26 -22.09
N ASN A 91 13.45 -2.71 -20.89
CA ASN A 91 13.12 -1.87 -19.74
C ASN A 91 13.67 -2.50 -18.46
N SER A 92 13.63 -1.74 -17.35
CA SER A 92 14.07 -2.19 -16.03
C SER A 92 13.27 -3.39 -15.50
N ALA A 93 12.00 -3.50 -15.86
CA ALA A 93 11.15 -4.64 -15.51
C ALA A 93 10.25 -5.03 -16.69
N LEU A 94 10.32 -6.28 -17.10
CA LEU A 94 9.49 -6.90 -18.12
C LEU A 94 8.79 -8.11 -17.54
N THR A 95 7.55 -8.35 -17.94
CA THR A 95 6.77 -9.55 -17.62
C THR A 95 6.42 -10.32 -18.88
N LEU A 96 5.85 -11.50 -18.76
CA LEU A 96 5.34 -12.26 -19.91
C LEU A 96 4.26 -11.49 -20.69
N PHE A 97 3.55 -10.57 -20.04
CA PHE A 97 2.59 -9.70 -20.72
C PHE A 97 3.27 -8.71 -21.68
N ASP A 98 4.46 -8.20 -21.33
CA ASP A 98 5.19 -7.21 -22.14
C ASP A 98 5.78 -7.86 -23.40
N ILE A 99 6.19 -9.12 -23.32
CA ILE A 99 6.78 -9.86 -24.43
C ILE A 99 5.75 -10.64 -25.28
N ALA A 100 4.49 -10.73 -24.86
CA ALA A 100 3.43 -11.34 -25.64
C ALA A 100 3.02 -10.45 -26.84
N SER A 101 2.66 -11.06 -27.96
CA SER A 101 2.07 -10.35 -29.12
C SER A 101 0.71 -9.75 -28.76
N THR A 102 -0.06 -10.51 -27.99
CA THR A 102 -1.30 -10.08 -27.35
C THR A 102 -1.21 -10.39 -25.87
N ALA A 103 -1.25 -9.36 -25.02
CA ALA A 103 -1.14 -9.54 -23.57
C ALA A 103 -2.42 -10.13 -22.95
N GLN A 104 -3.59 -9.67 -23.41
CA GLN A 104 -4.90 -10.01 -22.83
C GLN A 104 -5.95 -10.31 -23.90
N ASN A 105 -6.92 -11.11 -23.50
CA ASN A 105 -8.19 -11.28 -24.23
C ASN A 105 -9.09 -10.04 -24.04
N SER A 106 -10.17 -9.96 -24.81
CA SER A 106 -11.13 -8.84 -24.72
C SER A 106 -11.84 -8.73 -23.34
N ASP A 107 -11.90 -9.82 -22.59
CA ASP A 107 -12.43 -9.87 -21.23
C ASP A 107 -11.38 -9.48 -20.15
N GLY A 108 -10.15 -9.14 -20.58
CA GLY A 108 -9.05 -8.75 -19.70
C GLY A 108 -8.30 -9.91 -19.06
N SER A 109 -8.68 -11.16 -19.33
CA SER A 109 -7.89 -12.33 -18.90
C SER A 109 -6.57 -12.43 -19.67
N PRO A 110 -5.52 -13.07 -19.11
CA PRO A 110 -4.30 -13.34 -19.84
C PRO A 110 -4.59 -14.06 -21.17
N SER A 111 -3.91 -13.64 -22.24
CA SER A 111 -4.09 -14.29 -23.55
C SER A 111 -3.57 -15.73 -23.51
N SER A 112 -4.02 -16.55 -24.46
CA SER A 112 -3.50 -17.93 -24.62
C SER A 112 -1.99 -17.97 -24.85
N GLU A 113 -1.39 -16.93 -25.45
CA GLU A 113 0.06 -16.81 -25.63
C GLU A 113 0.76 -16.61 -24.28
N VAL A 114 0.27 -15.71 -23.44
CA VAL A 114 0.79 -15.48 -22.08
C VAL A 114 0.67 -16.75 -21.23
N VAL A 115 -0.48 -17.42 -21.29
CA VAL A 115 -0.71 -18.69 -20.56
C VAL A 115 0.25 -19.78 -21.04
N ALA A 116 0.51 -19.87 -22.36
CA ALA A 116 1.44 -20.83 -22.90
C ALA A 116 2.90 -20.56 -22.44
N MET A 117 3.31 -19.27 -22.40
CA MET A 117 4.64 -18.88 -21.88
C MET A 117 4.79 -19.23 -20.39
N ALA A 118 3.83 -18.88 -19.55
CA ALA A 118 3.85 -19.20 -18.13
C ALA A 118 3.88 -20.73 -17.91
N THR A 119 3.02 -21.47 -18.60
CA THR A 119 2.99 -22.94 -18.53
C THR A 119 4.34 -23.55 -18.93
N LEU A 120 4.95 -23.06 -20.00
CA LEU A 120 6.24 -23.55 -20.47
C LEU A 120 7.34 -23.31 -19.41
N LEU A 121 7.52 -22.05 -19.00
CA LEU A 121 8.62 -21.64 -18.10
C LEU A 121 8.52 -22.33 -16.74
N GLN A 122 7.35 -22.33 -16.12
CA GLN A 122 7.13 -22.97 -14.82
C GLN A 122 7.21 -24.50 -14.88
N SER A 123 6.91 -25.11 -16.03
CA SER A 123 7.10 -26.56 -16.20
C SER A 123 8.58 -26.94 -16.36
N LEU A 124 9.39 -26.04 -16.93
CA LEU A 124 10.83 -26.25 -17.14
C LEU A 124 11.68 -25.81 -15.94
N ASP A 125 11.06 -25.25 -14.90
CA ASP A 125 11.75 -24.86 -13.68
C ASP A 125 12.46 -26.05 -13.03
N SER A 126 13.74 -25.86 -12.70
CA SER A 126 14.66 -26.95 -12.33
C SER A 126 14.31 -27.60 -10.99
N ASP A 127 13.78 -26.84 -10.01
CA ASP A 127 13.38 -27.34 -8.70
C ASP A 127 11.86 -27.53 -8.57
N LYS A 128 11.09 -27.10 -9.58
CA LYS A 128 9.63 -27.22 -9.69
C LYS A 128 8.83 -26.32 -8.72
N ASP A 129 9.51 -25.37 -8.08
CA ASP A 129 8.89 -24.35 -7.21
C ASP A 129 9.08 -22.94 -7.79
N PRO A 130 8.18 -22.47 -8.66
CA PRO A 130 8.33 -21.16 -9.28
C PRO A 130 8.23 -19.98 -8.29
N ASN A 131 7.81 -20.20 -7.01
CA ASN A 131 7.70 -19.14 -6.01
C ASN A 131 9.08 -18.63 -5.52
N ASN A 132 10.15 -19.37 -5.76
CA ASN A 132 11.52 -18.97 -5.42
C ASN A 132 12.31 -18.48 -6.65
N GLY A 133 11.61 -18.28 -7.77
CA GLY A 133 12.17 -17.96 -9.09
C GLY A 133 12.19 -19.16 -10.02
N ILE A 134 12.20 -18.91 -11.32
CA ILE A 134 12.25 -19.93 -12.38
C ILE A 134 13.70 -20.08 -12.88
N SER A 135 14.23 -21.29 -12.86
CA SER A 135 15.61 -21.58 -13.29
C SER A 135 15.64 -22.56 -14.46
N ILE A 136 15.99 -22.05 -15.64
CA ILE A 136 16.15 -22.85 -16.86
C ILE A 136 17.61 -23.33 -17.00
N THR A 137 17.83 -24.63 -16.89
CA THR A 137 19.20 -25.21 -16.90
C THR A 137 19.85 -25.19 -18.29
N GLN A 138 21.18 -25.31 -18.33
CA GLN A 138 21.91 -25.49 -19.58
C GLN A 138 21.43 -26.75 -20.34
N ALA A 139 21.21 -27.85 -19.63
CA ALA A 139 20.72 -29.10 -20.24
C ALA A 139 19.35 -28.90 -20.93
N THR A 140 18.48 -28.09 -20.34
CA THR A 140 17.20 -27.72 -20.95
C THR A 140 17.42 -26.90 -22.23
N ARG A 141 18.30 -25.90 -22.21
CA ARG A 141 18.64 -25.12 -23.42
C ARG A 141 19.22 -26.01 -24.52
N ASP A 142 20.11 -26.91 -24.18
CA ASP A 142 20.72 -27.85 -25.13
C ASP A 142 19.70 -28.81 -25.78
N ALA A 143 18.67 -29.22 -25.00
CA ALA A 143 17.56 -30.01 -25.53
C ALA A 143 16.73 -29.19 -26.53
N PHE A 144 16.41 -27.95 -26.21
CA PHE A 144 15.65 -27.04 -27.07
C PHE A 144 16.46 -26.53 -28.28
N ALA A 145 17.77 -26.51 -28.21
CA ALA A 145 18.64 -26.20 -29.36
C ALA A 145 18.55 -27.23 -30.51
N LYS A 146 18.01 -28.42 -30.23
CA LYS A 146 17.78 -29.47 -31.25
C LYS A 146 16.48 -29.32 -32.03
N LEU A 147 15.59 -28.44 -31.56
CA LEU A 147 14.34 -28.13 -32.25
C LEU A 147 14.59 -27.39 -33.57
N SER A 148 13.65 -27.49 -34.49
CA SER A 148 13.55 -26.51 -35.59
C SER A 148 13.23 -25.14 -35.01
N ALA A 149 13.81 -24.07 -35.58
CA ALA A 149 13.55 -22.72 -35.09
C ALA A 149 12.06 -22.39 -35.17
N GLN A 150 11.48 -22.01 -34.07
CA GLN A 150 10.06 -21.67 -33.95
C GLN A 150 9.83 -20.60 -32.86
N THR A 151 8.67 -20.01 -32.89
CA THR A 151 8.21 -19.04 -31.85
C THR A 151 7.02 -19.62 -31.11
N LEU A 152 7.04 -19.54 -29.78
CA LEU A 152 5.90 -19.92 -28.96
C LEU A 152 4.71 -18.97 -29.24
N SER A 153 3.53 -19.53 -29.44
CA SER A 153 2.32 -18.81 -29.80
C SER A 153 1.11 -19.28 -29.00
N ALA A 154 0.00 -18.59 -29.14
CA ALA A 154 -1.28 -18.93 -28.51
C ALA A 154 -1.80 -20.35 -28.86
N THR A 155 -1.38 -20.91 -29.98
CA THR A 155 -1.78 -22.26 -30.46
C THR A 155 -0.74 -23.33 -30.20
N SER A 156 0.36 -23.00 -29.51
CA SER A 156 1.45 -23.94 -29.23
C SER A 156 1.04 -25.00 -28.21
N ASP A 157 1.27 -26.28 -28.54
CA ASP A 157 1.11 -27.39 -27.59
C ASP A 157 2.37 -27.50 -26.74
N VAL A 158 2.35 -26.87 -25.56
CA VAL A 158 3.47 -26.85 -24.60
C VAL A 158 3.90 -28.26 -24.20
N LYS A 159 2.95 -29.17 -23.97
CA LYS A 159 3.27 -30.57 -23.63
C LYS A 159 4.02 -31.29 -24.75
N LYS A 160 3.56 -31.09 -25.98
CA LYS A 160 4.24 -31.66 -27.16
C LYS A 160 5.67 -31.12 -27.32
N ILE A 161 5.82 -29.77 -27.19
CA ILE A 161 7.13 -29.11 -27.30
C ILE A 161 8.11 -29.66 -26.27
N ILE A 162 7.70 -29.76 -24.99
CA ILE A 162 8.59 -30.24 -23.91
C ILE A 162 8.85 -31.76 -24.03
N ASN A 163 7.78 -32.56 -24.01
CA ASN A 163 7.93 -33.99 -23.82
C ASN A 163 8.27 -34.74 -25.11
N THR A 164 7.80 -34.26 -26.27
CA THR A 164 7.99 -34.92 -27.54
C THR A 164 9.12 -34.29 -28.37
N ASP A 165 9.03 -33.00 -28.62
CA ASP A 165 9.95 -32.32 -29.54
C ASP A 165 11.32 -32.10 -28.89
N ALA A 166 11.39 -31.64 -27.64
CA ALA A 166 12.63 -31.49 -26.86
C ALA A 166 13.06 -32.78 -26.14
N ASN A 167 12.24 -33.83 -26.21
CA ASN A 167 12.52 -35.15 -25.58
C ASN A 167 12.76 -35.09 -24.06
N LEU A 168 12.08 -34.17 -23.36
CA LEU A 168 12.14 -34.04 -21.90
C LEU A 168 10.95 -34.77 -21.26
N THR A 169 10.88 -36.09 -21.44
CA THR A 169 9.73 -36.94 -21.11
C THR A 169 9.41 -37.03 -19.61
N THR A 170 10.36 -36.69 -18.74
CA THR A 170 10.20 -36.70 -17.28
C THR A 170 9.68 -35.36 -16.69
N VAL A 171 9.59 -34.34 -17.54
CA VAL A 171 9.05 -33.02 -17.09
C VAL A 171 7.55 -33.10 -16.92
N SER A 172 7.08 -32.80 -15.72
CA SER A 172 5.68 -32.67 -15.40
C SER A 172 5.15 -31.31 -15.84
N ILE A 173 4.14 -31.30 -16.69
CA ILE A 173 3.56 -30.04 -17.21
C ILE A 173 2.65 -29.43 -16.16
N LYS A 174 2.91 -28.17 -15.78
CA LYS A 174 1.99 -27.37 -14.95
C LYS A 174 0.66 -27.20 -15.67
N SER A 175 -0.45 -27.17 -14.92
CA SER A 175 -1.73 -26.83 -15.53
C SER A 175 -1.76 -25.35 -15.94
N ALA A 176 -2.49 -25.03 -17.00
CA ALA A 176 -2.64 -23.65 -17.46
C ALA A 176 -3.19 -22.72 -16.36
N SER A 177 -4.16 -23.19 -15.55
CA SER A 177 -4.70 -22.42 -14.42
C SER A 177 -3.62 -22.17 -13.35
N THR A 178 -2.91 -23.20 -12.90
CA THR A 178 -1.85 -23.05 -11.89
C THR A 178 -0.76 -22.09 -12.36
N ALA A 179 -0.34 -22.20 -13.61
CA ALA A 179 0.68 -21.33 -14.16
C ALA A 179 0.20 -19.88 -14.29
N THR A 180 -1.07 -19.68 -14.64
CA THR A 180 -1.69 -18.35 -14.71
C THR A 180 -1.82 -17.71 -13.34
N ASP A 181 -2.28 -18.45 -12.34
CA ASP A 181 -2.44 -17.95 -10.97
C ASP A 181 -1.09 -17.53 -10.36
N HIS A 182 -0.04 -18.32 -10.61
CA HIS A 182 1.33 -17.96 -10.20
C HIS A 182 1.78 -16.68 -10.90
N LEU A 183 1.72 -16.61 -12.25
CA LEU A 183 2.13 -15.43 -13.02
C LEU A 183 1.43 -14.15 -12.53
N ILE A 184 0.12 -14.22 -12.32
CA ILE A 184 -0.68 -13.10 -11.81
C ILE A 184 -0.18 -12.66 -10.42
N THR A 185 0.06 -13.61 -9.53
CA THR A 185 0.50 -13.33 -8.16
C THR A 185 1.91 -12.77 -8.12
N SER A 186 2.84 -13.36 -8.89
CA SER A 186 4.23 -12.95 -8.92
C SER A 186 4.40 -11.56 -9.56
N THR A 187 3.76 -11.32 -10.70
CA THR A 187 3.87 -10.02 -11.39
C THR A 187 3.18 -8.88 -10.65
N ALA A 188 2.13 -9.15 -9.86
CA ALA A 188 1.50 -8.14 -9.02
C ALA A 188 2.43 -7.57 -7.94
N LYS A 189 3.55 -8.23 -7.62
CA LYS A 189 4.57 -7.78 -6.67
C LYS A 189 5.59 -6.82 -7.30
N ILE A 190 5.67 -6.74 -8.63
CA ILE A 190 6.76 -6.07 -9.34
C ILE A 190 6.40 -4.62 -9.65
N VAL A 191 7.15 -3.68 -9.10
CA VAL A 191 7.01 -2.24 -9.37
C VAL A 191 7.47 -1.91 -10.79
N GLY A 192 6.67 -1.13 -11.53
CA GLY A 192 6.97 -0.73 -12.90
C GLY A 192 6.78 -1.82 -13.95
N ALA A 193 6.45 -3.05 -13.56
CA ALA A 193 6.03 -4.09 -14.50
C ALA A 193 4.58 -3.85 -14.97
N THR A 194 4.28 -4.31 -16.19
CA THR A 194 2.90 -4.35 -16.65
C THR A 194 2.16 -5.47 -15.93
N THR A 195 1.27 -5.11 -15.01
CA THR A 195 0.49 -6.05 -14.22
C THR A 195 -0.95 -6.07 -14.71
N PHE A 196 -1.23 -6.87 -15.71
CA PHE A 196 -2.61 -7.17 -16.13
C PHE A 196 -3.14 -8.37 -15.35
N ALA A 197 -3.32 -8.19 -14.06
CA ALA A 197 -3.72 -9.31 -13.22
C ALA A 197 -5.24 -9.35 -13.03
N LYS A 198 -5.98 -9.57 -14.10
CA LYS A 198 -7.42 -9.81 -14.00
C LYS A 198 -7.70 -11.26 -13.62
N GLN A 199 -8.29 -11.47 -12.45
CA GLN A 199 -8.78 -12.77 -11.98
C GLN A 199 -10.31 -12.78 -11.96
N THR A 200 -10.93 -13.90 -12.34
CA THR A 200 -12.38 -14.10 -12.30
C THR A 200 -12.74 -15.23 -11.33
N PHE A 201 -13.85 -15.07 -10.63
CA PHE A 201 -14.32 -16.01 -9.60
C PHE A 201 -15.79 -16.38 -9.87
N SER A 202 -16.10 -17.66 -9.96
CA SER A 202 -17.47 -18.13 -10.14
C SER A 202 -18.16 -18.41 -8.81
N GLY A 203 -19.42 -18.02 -8.69
CA GLY A 203 -20.25 -18.32 -7.51
C GLY A 203 -19.83 -17.59 -6.21
N LYS A 204 -19.04 -16.52 -6.33
CA LYS A 204 -18.60 -15.69 -5.20
C LYS A 204 -19.22 -14.29 -5.27
N ASN A 205 -19.22 -13.57 -4.16
CA ASN A 205 -19.65 -12.16 -4.12
C ASN A 205 -18.68 -11.24 -4.84
N ILE A 206 -17.38 -11.53 -4.83
CA ILE A 206 -16.38 -10.93 -5.70
C ILE A 206 -16.29 -11.81 -6.96
N VAL A 207 -16.54 -11.24 -8.13
CA VAL A 207 -16.52 -11.97 -9.41
C VAL A 207 -15.30 -11.67 -10.26
N GLU A 208 -14.63 -10.54 -10.00
CA GLU A 208 -13.46 -10.12 -10.77
C GLU A 208 -12.56 -9.23 -9.93
N ILE A 209 -11.25 -9.39 -10.03
CA ILE A 209 -10.23 -8.52 -9.43
C ILE A 209 -9.19 -8.19 -10.50
N THR A 210 -8.84 -6.90 -10.61
CA THR A 210 -7.64 -6.46 -11.32
C THR A 210 -6.65 -5.89 -10.31
N LYS A 211 -5.42 -6.42 -10.29
CA LYS A 211 -4.38 -6.09 -9.30
C LYS A 211 -3.32 -5.18 -9.93
N TYR A 212 -2.90 -4.17 -9.19
CA TYR A 212 -1.82 -3.27 -9.58
C TYR A 212 -0.85 -3.11 -8.41
N THR A 213 0.45 -3.01 -8.72
CA THR A 213 1.44 -2.41 -7.82
C THR A 213 1.61 -0.95 -8.24
N VAL A 214 1.49 -0.03 -7.30
CA VAL A 214 1.59 1.40 -7.60
C VAL A 214 3.05 1.80 -7.74
N ASP A 215 3.38 2.40 -8.89
CA ASP A 215 4.69 2.99 -9.13
C ASP A 215 4.72 4.42 -8.57
N THR A 216 5.52 4.63 -7.54
CA THR A 216 5.73 5.93 -6.91
C THR A 216 6.93 6.70 -7.49
N GLY A 217 7.84 6.01 -8.16
CA GLY A 217 8.89 6.49 -9.06
C GLY A 217 9.65 7.73 -8.59
N THR A 218 9.38 8.88 -9.22
CA THR A 218 10.07 10.14 -8.92
C THR A 218 9.72 10.73 -7.55
N TYR A 219 8.66 10.24 -6.91
CA TYR A 219 8.21 10.67 -5.59
C TYR A 219 8.79 9.84 -4.44
N ASP A 220 9.60 8.83 -4.74
CA ASP A 220 10.33 8.07 -3.73
C ASP A 220 11.24 8.96 -2.89
N LEU A 221 11.26 8.69 -1.59
CA LEU A 221 11.91 9.53 -0.60
C LEU A 221 13.39 9.16 -0.41
N ASN A 222 14.25 10.20 -0.40
CA ASN A 222 15.64 10.03 0.00
C ASN A 222 15.74 9.87 1.53
N HIS A 223 16.66 9.04 2.00
CA HIS A 223 16.89 8.78 3.42
C HIS A 223 18.37 8.48 3.72
N SER A 224 18.71 8.39 5.01
CA SER A 224 20.05 8.05 5.52
C SER A 224 20.11 6.69 6.25
N LEU A 225 19.07 5.87 6.16
CA LEU A 225 18.99 4.56 6.80
C LEU A 225 20.08 3.62 6.27
N SER A 226 20.93 3.07 7.14
CA SER A 226 22.06 2.22 6.76
C SER A 226 21.65 0.82 6.28
N ALA A 227 20.52 0.31 6.78
CA ALA A 227 20.04 -1.02 6.45
C ALA A 227 19.08 -1.05 5.24
N VAL A 228 18.73 0.11 4.66
CA VAL A 228 17.88 0.25 3.50
C VAL A 228 18.69 0.79 2.34
N SER A 229 18.85 0.03 1.27
CA SER A 229 19.74 0.38 0.14
C SER A 229 19.07 1.21 -0.96
N SER A 230 17.74 1.24 -1.01
CA SER A 230 16.96 1.98 -2.02
C SER A 230 16.20 3.13 -1.37
N LYS A 231 15.76 4.10 -2.18
CA LYS A 231 14.79 5.11 -1.72
C LYS A 231 13.55 4.44 -1.12
N LEU A 232 12.91 5.12 -0.17
CA LEU A 232 11.64 4.66 0.38
C LEU A 232 10.50 4.97 -0.60
N PRO A 233 9.63 4.00 -0.96
CA PRO A 233 8.44 4.29 -1.74
C PRO A 233 7.52 5.23 -0.96
N LEU A 234 6.83 6.13 -1.67
CA LEU A 234 5.80 6.95 -1.04
C LEU A 234 4.60 6.05 -0.70
N SER A 235 4.31 5.83 0.59
CA SER A 235 3.13 5.07 1.04
C SER A 235 1.88 5.95 0.94
N ILE A 236 0.94 5.58 0.09
CA ILE A 236 -0.23 6.41 -0.25
C ILE A 236 -1.55 5.64 -0.09
N GLY A 237 -1.55 4.66 0.80
CA GLY A 237 -2.64 3.73 0.99
C GLY A 237 -3.48 3.91 2.24
N SER A 238 -3.23 4.95 3.04
CA SER A 238 -4.00 5.30 4.24
C SER A 238 -5.36 5.92 3.93
N GLY A 239 -5.71 6.08 2.67
CA GLY A 239 -7.02 6.52 2.19
C GLY A 239 -7.07 6.53 0.67
N LEU A 240 -8.25 6.30 0.11
CA LEU A 240 -8.44 6.25 -1.35
C LEU A 240 -9.76 6.90 -1.77
N ARG A 241 -9.70 7.77 -2.79
CA ARG A 241 -10.91 8.36 -3.40
C ARG A 241 -10.80 8.46 -4.91
N LEU A 242 -11.80 7.96 -5.63
CA LEU A 242 -11.89 8.16 -7.08
C LEU A 242 -12.07 9.64 -7.39
N LYS A 243 -11.14 10.21 -8.17
CA LYS A 243 -11.21 11.58 -8.70
C LYS A 243 -11.93 11.62 -10.03
N SER A 244 -11.60 10.71 -10.93
CA SER A 244 -12.23 10.63 -12.26
C SER A 244 -12.05 9.24 -12.87
N ASN A 245 -13.02 8.86 -13.72
CA ASN A 245 -12.97 7.65 -14.54
C ASN A 245 -13.44 8.02 -15.95
N SER A 246 -12.53 8.21 -16.88
CA SER A 246 -12.86 8.62 -18.25
C SER A 246 -11.75 8.25 -19.24
N ASN A 247 -12.12 8.03 -20.50
CA ASN A 247 -11.18 7.78 -21.60
C ASN A 247 -10.19 6.62 -21.33
N GLY A 248 -10.66 5.56 -20.66
CA GLY A 248 -9.82 4.40 -20.34
C GLY A 248 -8.76 4.67 -19.24
N SER A 249 -8.92 5.77 -18.50
CA SER A 249 -8.05 6.14 -17.39
C SER A 249 -8.86 6.39 -16.12
N MET A 250 -8.45 5.79 -15.00
CA MET A 250 -8.95 6.12 -13.67
C MET A 250 -7.90 6.96 -12.96
N VAL A 251 -8.33 8.03 -12.28
CA VAL A 251 -7.47 8.83 -11.42
C VAL A 251 -8.03 8.77 -10.01
N PHE A 252 -7.18 8.46 -9.04
CA PHE A 252 -7.55 8.41 -7.64
C PHE A 252 -6.75 9.44 -6.84
N TYR A 253 -7.32 9.96 -5.76
CA TYR A 253 -6.57 10.52 -4.65
C TYR A 253 -6.19 9.39 -3.71
N GLY A 254 -4.89 9.30 -3.37
CA GLY A 254 -4.37 8.48 -2.29
C GLY A 254 -3.81 9.38 -1.19
N LEU A 255 -3.69 8.89 0.02
CA LEU A 255 -3.25 9.65 1.18
C LEU A 255 -2.10 8.90 1.87
N THR A 256 -1.08 9.63 2.34
CA THR A 256 -0.08 9.05 3.25
C THR A 256 -0.54 9.24 4.69
N ASP A 257 -0.09 8.36 5.57
CA ASP A 257 -0.12 8.55 7.02
C ASP A 257 0.85 9.66 7.46
N ARG A 258 1.23 9.65 8.75
CA ARG A 258 2.23 10.55 9.36
C ARG A 258 3.63 10.51 8.71
N GLY A 259 3.93 9.50 7.91
CA GLY A 259 5.24 9.34 7.24
C GLY A 259 6.08 8.18 7.77
N PRO A 260 7.27 7.99 7.18
CA PRO A 260 8.12 6.86 7.52
C PRO A 260 8.39 6.80 9.02
N ASN A 261 7.98 5.70 9.65
CA ASN A 261 8.18 5.46 11.08
C ASN A 261 8.47 3.99 11.35
N GLY A 262 9.06 3.69 12.49
CA GLY A 262 9.37 2.32 12.91
C GLY A 262 8.98 2.08 14.36
N ASP A 263 8.56 0.84 14.67
CA ASP A 263 8.30 0.42 16.03
C ASP A 263 9.53 0.64 16.92
N ALA A 264 9.33 1.29 18.06
CA ALA A 264 10.40 1.72 18.95
C ALA A 264 10.14 1.28 20.39
N PRO A 265 11.06 1.54 21.32
CA PRO A 265 10.93 1.15 22.73
C PRO A 265 9.63 1.64 23.37
N SER A 266 8.97 0.78 24.17
CA SER A 266 7.81 1.20 24.96
C SER A 266 8.17 1.94 26.25
N SER A 267 9.47 2.09 26.57
CA SER A 267 9.95 2.82 27.76
C SER A 267 11.09 3.74 27.35
N VAL A 268 10.84 5.05 27.43
CA VAL A 268 11.84 6.06 27.09
C VAL A 268 11.93 7.08 28.23
N THR A 269 13.17 7.39 28.64
CA THR A 269 13.48 8.56 29.48
C THR A 269 14.23 9.55 28.60
N ASP A 270 13.67 10.74 28.41
CA ASP A 270 14.28 11.77 27.58
C ASP A 270 15.48 12.46 28.26
N ALA A 271 16.10 13.41 27.57
CA ALA A 271 17.27 14.12 28.07
C ALA A 271 16.93 15.01 29.29
N SER A 272 15.68 15.38 29.52
CA SER A 272 15.22 16.14 30.68
C SER A 272 14.86 15.26 31.89
N GLY A 273 14.80 13.94 31.70
CA GLY A 273 14.35 12.97 32.69
C GLY A 273 12.85 12.65 32.64
N ALA A 274 12.12 13.21 31.70
CA ALA A 274 10.71 12.87 31.50
C ALA A 274 10.56 11.44 30.95
N LYS A 275 9.52 10.73 31.38
CA LYS A 275 9.27 9.33 31.03
C LYS A 275 8.08 9.19 30.10
N TYR A 276 8.23 8.34 29.10
CA TYR A 276 7.22 8.02 28.10
C TYR A 276 7.02 6.50 28.04
N SER A 277 5.76 6.08 27.92
CA SER A 277 5.37 4.67 27.79
C SER A 277 5.15 4.23 26.32
N ALA A 278 5.33 5.14 25.36
CA ALA A 278 5.22 4.87 23.94
C ALA A 278 6.24 5.72 23.16
N SER A 279 6.78 5.16 22.09
CA SER A 279 7.65 5.87 21.15
C SER A 279 7.58 5.26 19.76
N LYS A 280 8.00 6.05 18.76
CA LYS A 280 8.28 5.61 17.40
C LYS A 280 9.58 6.26 16.91
N THR A 281 10.29 5.59 16.02
CA THR A 281 11.39 6.24 15.30
C THR A 281 10.87 6.90 14.05
N PHE A 282 11.39 8.09 13.72
CA PHE A 282 11.02 8.88 12.55
C PHE A 282 12.28 9.16 11.70
N PRO A 283 12.62 8.28 10.73
CA PRO A 283 13.78 8.46 9.87
C PRO A 283 13.74 9.76 9.05
N LEU A 284 12.54 10.26 8.76
CA LEU A 284 12.30 11.50 8.01
C LEU A 284 11.42 12.45 8.83
N PRO A 285 11.94 13.07 9.92
CA PRO A 285 11.13 13.89 10.84
C PRO A 285 10.53 15.15 10.22
N ASN A 286 11.04 15.58 9.05
CA ASN A 286 10.54 16.72 8.29
C ASN A 286 9.52 16.32 7.22
N PHE A 287 9.08 15.07 7.17
CA PHE A 287 8.07 14.63 6.22
C PHE A 287 6.74 15.35 6.50
N ALA A 288 6.13 15.86 5.43
CA ALA A 288 4.78 16.40 5.47
C ALA A 288 3.81 15.39 4.89
N PRO A 289 2.81 14.91 5.64
CA PRO A 289 1.77 14.04 5.10
C PRO A 289 1.18 14.62 3.82
N THR A 290 0.90 13.76 2.85
CA THR A 290 0.75 14.18 1.46
C THR A 290 -0.42 13.45 0.79
N ILE A 291 -1.21 14.19 0.01
CA ILE A 291 -2.20 13.61 -0.91
C ILE A 291 -1.50 13.38 -2.26
N ALA A 292 -1.70 12.21 -2.87
CA ALA A 292 -1.17 11.87 -4.18
C ALA A 292 -2.28 11.63 -5.20
N GLU A 293 -2.04 11.96 -6.47
CA GLU A 293 -2.88 11.52 -7.58
C GLU A 293 -2.28 10.26 -8.20
N ILE A 294 -3.06 9.16 -8.19
CA ILE A 294 -2.69 7.87 -8.76
C ILE A 294 -3.45 7.71 -10.06
N THR A 295 -2.74 7.59 -11.18
CA THR A 295 -3.34 7.33 -12.49
C THR A 295 -3.22 5.87 -12.84
N VAL A 296 -4.35 5.21 -13.09
CA VAL A 296 -4.43 3.84 -13.63
C VAL A 296 -4.77 3.94 -15.10
N LYS A 297 -3.82 3.56 -15.94
CA LYS A 297 -3.95 3.58 -17.40
C LYS A 297 -3.03 2.56 -18.04
N ASP A 298 -3.47 1.95 -19.14
CA ASP A 298 -2.69 1.00 -19.95
C ASP A 298 -2.03 -0.12 -19.09
N GLY A 299 -2.78 -0.63 -18.08
CA GLY A 299 -2.33 -1.71 -17.20
C GLY A 299 -1.37 -1.29 -16.09
N LYS A 300 -1.11 0.00 -15.91
CA LYS A 300 -0.19 0.54 -14.89
C LYS A 300 -0.94 1.46 -13.93
N ALA A 301 -0.52 1.45 -12.67
CA ALA A 301 -0.90 2.43 -11.66
C ALA A 301 0.33 3.24 -11.28
N THR A 302 0.30 4.56 -11.48
CA THR A 302 1.46 5.45 -11.30
C THR A 302 1.05 6.69 -10.55
N VAL A 303 1.87 7.14 -9.59
CA VAL A 303 1.72 8.46 -8.96
C VAL A 303 2.13 9.52 -9.96
N THR A 304 1.22 10.46 -10.25
CA THR A 304 1.42 11.52 -11.25
C THR A 304 1.52 12.91 -10.66
N LYS A 305 1.11 13.08 -9.39
CA LYS A 305 1.16 14.36 -8.68
C LYS A 305 1.12 14.14 -7.17
N THR A 306 1.74 15.05 -6.41
CA THR A 306 1.63 15.12 -4.94
C THR A 306 1.22 16.50 -4.47
N ILE A 307 0.50 16.55 -3.34
CA ILE A 307 -0.02 17.76 -2.71
C ILE A 307 0.26 17.63 -1.20
N PRO A 308 1.41 18.15 -0.71
CA PRO A 308 1.73 18.13 0.71
C PRO A 308 0.70 18.90 1.54
N LEU A 309 0.29 18.35 2.67
CA LEU A 309 -0.64 19.00 3.60
C LEU A 309 0.04 20.17 4.32
N LYS A 310 -0.71 21.23 4.51
CA LYS A 310 -0.25 22.50 5.09
C LYS A 310 -1.22 23.01 6.14
N ALA A 311 -0.67 23.50 7.25
CA ALA A 311 -1.42 24.23 8.27
C ALA A 311 -1.79 25.66 7.80
N SER A 312 -0.96 26.26 6.93
CA SER A 312 -1.20 27.54 6.26
C SER A 312 -0.40 27.61 4.95
N ALA A 313 -0.52 28.70 4.20
CA ALA A 313 0.24 28.89 2.97
C ALA A 313 1.78 28.77 3.17
N SER A 314 2.29 29.08 4.36
CA SER A 314 3.72 29.10 4.70
C SER A 314 4.16 28.02 5.70
N ALA A 315 3.23 27.25 6.27
CA ALA A 315 3.54 26.24 7.29
C ALA A 315 3.03 24.85 6.85
N SER A 316 3.92 23.86 6.78
CA SER A 316 3.56 22.47 6.51
C SER A 316 2.92 21.82 7.74
N MET A 317 2.08 20.81 7.48
CA MET A 317 1.75 19.80 8.49
C MET A 317 2.98 18.93 8.77
N SER A 318 2.96 18.17 9.84
CA SER A 318 4.05 17.30 10.28
C SER A 318 3.49 15.95 10.72
N GLY A 319 4.20 14.86 10.42
CA GLY A 319 3.87 13.55 10.98
C GLY A 319 4.32 13.35 12.43
N LEU A 320 5.09 14.29 13.00
CA LEU A 320 5.52 14.18 14.40
C LEU A 320 4.35 14.31 15.37
N PRO A 321 4.39 13.60 16.52
CA PRO A 321 3.33 13.64 17.52
C PRO A 321 3.01 15.05 18.05
N LEU A 322 1.75 15.24 18.45
CA LEU A 322 1.28 16.47 19.11
C LEU A 322 1.86 16.59 20.52
N PRO A 323 2.07 17.83 21.01
CA PRO A 323 2.52 18.07 22.39
C PRO A 323 1.61 17.40 23.44
N SER A 324 2.23 16.87 24.49
CA SER A 324 1.49 16.27 25.62
C SER A 324 0.47 17.25 26.20
N GLY A 325 -0.71 16.73 26.52
CA GLY A 325 -1.84 17.52 27.05
C GLY A 325 -2.68 18.25 26.00
N GLN A 326 -2.26 18.28 24.72
CA GLN A 326 -3.14 18.74 23.64
C GLN A 326 -4.13 17.63 23.24
N THR A 327 -5.34 18.03 22.82
CA THR A 327 -6.30 17.09 22.23
C THR A 327 -5.64 16.45 21.00
N GLY A 328 -5.62 15.11 20.98
CA GLY A 328 -4.94 14.34 19.93
C GLY A 328 -3.54 13.89 20.28
N SER A 329 -2.97 14.32 21.41
CA SER A 329 -1.70 13.75 21.85
C SER A 329 -1.83 12.24 22.10
N THR A 330 -0.88 11.48 21.55
CA THR A 330 -0.73 10.04 21.79
C THR A 330 0.17 9.75 22.98
N ASN A 331 0.78 10.80 23.58
CA ASN A 331 1.86 10.70 24.58
C ASN A 331 3.05 9.85 24.10
N GLU A 332 3.22 9.74 22.80
CA GLU A 332 4.32 9.04 22.13
C GLU A 332 5.48 10.01 21.90
N ILE A 333 6.70 9.63 22.27
CA ILE A 333 7.88 10.44 21.95
C ILE A 333 8.50 9.99 20.61
N ALA A 334 8.81 10.96 19.76
CA ALA A 334 9.48 10.70 18.48
C ALA A 334 11.00 10.57 18.69
N LEU A 335 11.59 9.47 18.23
CA LEU A 335 13.01 9.18 18.32
C LEU A 335 13.68 9.18 16.94
N ASN A 336 15.00 9.41 16.89
CA ASN A 336 15.78 9.12 15.70
C ASN A 336 15.99 7.60 15.55
N ASP A 337 16.37 7.16 14.36
CA ASP A 337 16.61 5.75 14.00
C ASP A 337 17.78 5.09 14.77
N ALA A 338 18.66 5.88 15.40
CA ALA A 338 19.74 5.40 16.25
C ALA A 338 19.35 5.27 17.74
N LEU A 339 18.12 5.60 18.14
CA LEU A 339 17.64 5.66 19.53
C LEU A 339 18.51 6.54 20.44
N SER A 340 19.16 7.57 19.92
CA SER A 340 20.14 8.41 20.63
C SER A 340 19.66 9.82 20.91
N ALA A 341 18.54 10.24 20.28
CA ALA A 341 17.92 11.56 20.45
C ALA A 341 16.43 11.49 20.18
N SER A 342 15.68 12.44 20.76
CA SER A 342 14.27 12.67 20.46
C SER A 342 14.10 13.91 19.61
N PHE A 343 13.01 13.93 18.82
CA PHE A 343 12.53 15.12 18.10
C PHE A 343 11.52 15.88 18.96
N ALA A 344 11.41 17.18 18.71
CA ALA A 344 10.40 18.01 19.35
C ALA A 344 9.00 17.62 18.85
N PHE A 345 8.01 17.70 19.72
CA PHE A 345 6.61 17.60 19.36
C PHE A 345 6.21 18.72 18.37
N SER A 346 5.24 18.45 17.51
CA SER A 346 4.75 19.41 16.54
C SER A 346 3.30 19.82 16.83
N ALA A 347 3.03 21.12 16.99
CA ALA A 347 1.66 21.62 17.10
C ALA A 347 0.85 21.42 15.79
N ASN A 348 1.55 21.20 14.67
CA ASN A 348 0.97 20.84 13.36
C ASN A 348 1.01 19.32 13.12
N GLY A 349 1.07 18.51 14.19
CA GLY A 349 1.04 17.05 14.10
C GLY A 349 -0.27 16.56 13.50
N ILE A 350 -0.17 15.60 12.58
CA ILE A 350 -1.30 14.92 11.93
C ILE A 350 -0.90 13.54 11.46
N ASP A 351 -1.82 12.58 11.57
CA ASP A 351 -1.73 11.21 11.08
C ASP A 351 -2.98 10.92 10.24
N PRO A 352 -2.99 11.34 8.95
CA PRO A 352 -4.21 11.28 8.16
C PRO A 352 -4.48 9.88 7.62
N GLU A 353 -5.75 9.38 7.76
CA GLU A 353 -6.11 7.99 7.47
C GLU A 353 -7.32 7.80 6.55
N GLY A 354 -8.08 8.82 6.26
CA GLY A 354 -9.22 8.71 5.33
C GLY A 354 -9.38 9.96 4.50
N ILE A 355 -9.88 9.81 3.27
CA ILE A 355 -10.06 10.93 2.33
C ILE A 355 -11.35 10.81 1.54
N ASP A 356 -12.09 11.92 1.39
CA ASP A 356 -13.20 12.04 0.45
C ASP A 356 -13.26 13.44 -0.17
N ILE A 357 -14.12 13.63 -1.19
CA ILE A 357 -14.30 14.88 -1.92
C ILE A 357 -15.75 15.35 -1.85
N ASP A 358 -15.96 16.62 -1.49
CA ASP A 358 -17.30 17.20 -1.48
C ASP A 358 -17.76 17.66 -2.88
N SER A 359 -19.04 17.98 -3.02
CA SER A 359 -19.64 18.41 -4.30
C SER A 359 -19.05 19.72 -4.85
N SER A 360 -18.30 20.46 -4.04
CA SER A 360 -17.60 21.69 -4.42
C SER A 360 -16.14 21.43 -4.82
N GLY A 361 -15.68 20.19 -4.74
CA GLY A 361 -14.31 19.78 -5.09
C GLY A 361 -13.29 19.99 -3.98
N ASN A 362 -13.70 20.29 -2.74
CA ASN A 362 -12.78 20.30 -1.61
C ASN A 362 -12.56 18.89 -1.11
N LEU A 363 -11.34 18.61 -0.65
CA LEU A 363 -11.01 17.36 -0.01
C LEU A 363 -11.32 17.42 1.49
N TRP A 364 -11.71 16.29 2.03
CA TRP A 364 -11.91 16.08 3.45
C TRP A 364 -11.07 14.90 3.88
N ILE A 365 -10.40 15.03 5.03
CA ILE A 365 -9.55 13.97 5.60
C ILE A 365 -9.94 13.75 7.06
N CYS A 366 -9.71 12.54 7.55
CA CYS A 366 -9.72 12.26 8.99
C CYS A 366 -8.32 11.94 9.49
N ASP A 367 -8.16 11.82 10.79
CA ASP A 367 -6.87 11.80 11.48
C ASP A 367 -6.88 10.81 12.65
N GLU A 368 -5.87 9.95 12.69
CA GLU A 368 -5.70 8.92 13.72
C GLU A 368 -5.21 9.51 15.06
N TYR A 369 -4.42 10.57 15.03
CA TYR A 369 -3.96 11.22 16.26
C TYR A 369 -5.14 11.80 17.04
N GLY A 370 -6.02 12.59 16.38
CA GLY A 370 -6.98 13.49 16.99
C GLY A 370 -8.06 12.93 17.89
N PRO A 371 -9.02 12.13 17.46
CA PRO A 371 -9.47 11.99 16.07
C PRO A 371 -10.03 13.31 15.53
N PHE A 372 -9.49 13.79 14.43
CA PHE A 372 -9.90 15.05 13.80
C PHE A 372 -10.62 14.79 12.47
N ILE A 373 -11.43 15.78 12.04
CA ILE A 373 -11.91 15.87 10.66
C ILE A 373 -11.46 17.22 10.11
N ALA A 374 -10.86 17.23 8.91
CA ALA A 374 -10.34 18.44 8.32
C ALA A 374 -10.79 18.63 6.88
N LYS A 375 -11.16 19.89 6.53
CA LYS A 375 -11.40 20.31 5.16
C LYS A 375 -10.11 20.86 4.55
N VAL A 376 -9.75 20.38 3.38
CA VAL A 376 -8.49 20.67 2.71
C VAL A 376 -8.74 21.26 1.34
N ASN A 377 -8.04 22.32 0.99
CA ASN A 377 -8.03 22.88 -0.36
C ASN A 377 -7.30 21.94 -1.32
N ALA A 378 -8.01 21.38 -2.29
CA ALA A 378 -7.51 20.38 -3.23
C ALA A 378 -6.34 20.86 -4.12
N SER A 379 -6.13 22.15 -4.27
CA SER A 379 -5.04 22.70 -5.09
C SER A 379 -3.78 22.96 -4.29
N SER A 380 -3.91 23.48 -3.07
CA SER A 380 -2.78 23.98 -2.26
C SER A 380 -2.38 23.04 -1.13
N GLY A 381 -3.24 22.09 -0.74
CA GLY A 381 -3.05 21.23 0.44
C GLY A 381 -3.27 21.94 1.78
N VAL A 382 -3.75 23.19 1.77
CA VAL A 382 -4.00 23.96 3.02
C VAL A 382 -5.24 23.44 3.71
N ILE A 383 -5.13 23.14 5.01
CA ILE A 383 -6.27 22.84 5.88
C ILE A 383 -7.03 24.15 6.14
N GLU A 384 -8.24 24.24 5.58
CA GLU A 384 -9.10 25.43 5.69
C GLU A 384 -9.94 25.41 6.97
N LYS A 385 -10.31 24.22 7.45
CA LYS A 385 -11.10 24.02 8.65
C LYS A 385 -10.74 22.67 9.30
N LYS A 386 -10.62 22.68 10.63
CA LYS A 386 -10.35 21.48 11.43
C LYS A 386 -11.39 21.37 12.53
N PHE A 387 -12.01 20.20 12.64
CA PHE A 387 -12.96 19.84 13.70
C PHE A 387 -12.24 18.96 14.71
N ILE A 388 -12.36 19.32 16.00
CA ILE A 388 -11.54 18.76 17.08
C ILE A 388 -12.45 18.35 18.24
N PRO A 389 -12.25 17.20 18.89
CA PRO A 389 -13.03 16.81 20.06
C PRO A 389 -12.96 17.85 21.19
N GLY A 390 -14.14 18.40 21.56
CA GLY A 390 -14.29 19.40 22.61
C GLY A 390 -13.75 20.79 22.28
N ASP A 391 -13.48 21.09 21.01
CA ASP A 391 -13.15 22.46 20.57
C ASP A 391 -14.35 23.39 20.71
N ALA A 392 -14.10 24.66 21.03
CA ALA A 392 -15.19 25.63 21.23
C ALA A 392 -15.80 26.15 19.92
N THR A 393 -15.05 26.08 18.81
CA THR A 393 -15.42 26.67 17.51
C THR A 393 -15.95 25.65 16.54
N ASN A 394 -15.25 24.53 16.42
CA ASN A 394 -15.58 23.42 15.52
C ASN A 394 -15.53 22.09 16.31
N PRO A 395 -16.52 21.86 17.20
CA PRO A 395 -16.48 20.71 18.08
C PRO A 395 -16.75 19.41 17.36
N LEU A 396 -15.99 18.37 17.70
CA LEU A 396 -16.40 16.97 17.64
C LEU A 396 -16.79 16.50 19.05
N PRO A 397 -17.51 15.37 19.17
CA PRO A 397 -17.93 14.85 20.47
C PRO A 397 -16.77 14.57 21.44
N ASP A 398 -16.88 15.04 22.68
CA ASP A 398 -15.84 14.81 23.69
C ASP A 398 -15.58 13.32 23.97
N ILE A 399 -16.62 12.50 23.88
CA ILE A 399 -16.54 11.05 24.14
C ILE A 399 -15.45 10.36 23.27
N ILE A 400 -15.20 10.84 22.04
CA ILE A 400 -14.17 10.25 21.18
C ILE A 400 -12.73 10.59 21.59
N LYS A 401 -12.53 11.45 22.60
CA LYS A 401 -11.22 11.60 23.25
C LYS A 401 -10.76 10.30 23.92
N ASN A 402 -11.71 9.42 24.27
CA ASN A 402 -11.44 8.11 24.84
C ASN A 402 -11.09 7.05 23.75
N ARG A 403 -10.61 7.48 22.58
CA ARG A 403 -10.01 6.53 21.63
C ARG A 403 -8.77 5.92 22.25
N VAL A 404 -8.44 4.70 21.88
CA VAL A 404 -7.11 4.13 22.13
C VAL A 404 -6.07 5.07 21.50
N PRO A 405 -4.99 5.45 22.18
CA PRO A 405 -3.94 6.28 21.61
C PRO A 405 -3.43 5.71 20.25
N ASN A 406 -3.25 6.59 19.27
CA ASN A 406 -2.90 6.20 17.90
C ASN A 406 -3.90 5.23 17.25
N ARG A 407 -5.20 5.38 17.56
CA ARG A 407 -6.34 4.69 16.93
C ARG A 407 -7.55 5.63 16.89
N GLY A 408 -7.33 6.82 16.34
CA GLY A 408 -8.39 7.81 16.14
C GLY A 408 -9.31 7.44 14.98
N MET A 409 -9.52 8.36 14.02
CA MET A 409 -10.35 8.06 12.84
C MET A 409 -9.54 7.46 11.73
N GLU A 410 -10.00 6.31 11.21
CA GLU A 410 -9.34 5.54 10.15
C GLU A 410 -10.02 5.69 8.79
N GLY A 411 -11.32 5.89 8.75
CA GLY A 411 -12.05 6.03 7.51
C GLY A 411 -12.96 7.25 7.50
N LEU A 412 -13.10 7.88 6.32
CA LEU A 412 -13.94 9.04 6.12
C LEU A 412 -14.77 8.90 4.84
N ALA A 413 -16.06 9.27 4.95
CA ALA A 413 -16.98 9.26 3.83
C ALA A 413 -17.89 10.47 3.81
N ILE A 414 -18.22 10.98 2.63
CA ILE A 414 -19.26 12.00 2.42
C ILE A 414 -20.49 11.34 1.80
N ALA A 415 -21.62 11.45 2.48
CA ALA A 415 -22.85 10.87 1.98
C ALA A 415 -23.35 11.64 0.75
N PRO A 416 -23.58 10.93 -0.39
CA PRO A 416 -23.91 11.58 -1.65
C PRO A 416 -25.30 12.23 -1.68
N ASP A 417 -26.19 11.81 -0.79
CA ASP A 417 -27.58 12.31 -0.66
C ASP A 417 -27.70 13.50 0.30
N THR A 418 -26.89 13.59 1.33
CA THR A 418 -26.98 14.66 2.35
C THR A 418 -25.81 15.63 2.36
N GLY A 419 -24.66 15.24 1.81
CA GLY A 419 -23.40 15.97 1.92
C GLY A 419 -22.81 15.94 3.35
N TYR A 420 -23.33 15.11 4.24
CA TYR A 420 -22.79 14.96 5.60
C TYR A 420 -21.48 14.18 5.55
N VAL A 421 -20.55 14.58 6.42
CA VAL A 421 -19.25 13.93 6.57
C VAL A 421 -19.33 12.91 7.70
N TYR A 422 -18.89 11.69 7.43
CA TYR A 422 -18.84 10.60 8.39
C TYR A 422 -17.39 10.21 8.65
N GLY A 423 -17.03 10.03 9.93
CA GLY A 423 -15.73 9.50 10.33
C GLY A 423 -15.91 8.28 11.24
N ILE A 424 -15.23 7.18 10.97
CA ILE A 424 -15.23 5.99 11.81
C ILE A 424 -13.98 5.96 12.70
N VAL A 425 -14.17 5.82 14.02
CA VAL A 425 -13.05 5.61 14.95
C VAL A 425 -12.51 4.19 14.75
N GLN A 426 -11.19 4.07 14.63
CA GLN A 426 -10.51 2.83 14.19
C GLN A 426 -10.89 1.60 15.02
N THR A 427 -10.98 1.77 16.35
CA THR A 427 -11.33 0.69 17.30
C THR A 427 -12.47 1.14 18.22
N PRO A 428 -13.15 0.20 18.90
CA PRO A 428 -13.98 0.55 20.06
C PRO A 428 -13.24 1.46 21.05
N LEU A 429 -13.98 2.35 21.73
CA LEU A 429 -13.40 3.30 22.68
C LEU A 429 -12.77 2.56 23.88
N ASP A 430 -11.74 3.18 24.44
CA ASP A 430 -11.05 2.80 25.68
C ASP A 430 -11.68 3.59 26.84
N SER A 431 -12.66 2.99 27.52
CA SER A 431 -13.47 3.72 28.51
C SER A 431 -12.80 3.82 29.89
N ASP A 432 -11.81 3.00 30.17
CA ASP A 432 -11.09 2.96 31.45
C ASP A 432 -9.64 3.46 31.35
N GLY A 433 -9.15 3.76 30.14
CA GLY A 433 -7.85 4.38 29.91
C GLY A 433 -6.67 3.42 30.02
N ASP A 434 -6.89 2.10 29.85
CA ASP A 434 -5.83 1.09 29.93
C ASP A 434 -5.04 0.92 28.62
N GLY A 435 -5.42 1.63 27.56
CA GLY A 435 -4.81 1.57 26.24
C GLY A 435 -5.41 0.50 25.33
N SER A 436 -6.57 -0.05 25.70
CA SER A 436 -7.26 -1.12 24.94
C SER A 436 -8.74 -0.80 24.77
N GLY A 437 -9.27 -0.99 23.57
CA GLY A 437 -10.69 -0.78 23.30
C GLY A 437 -11.57 -1.77 24.06
N ASP A 438 -12.52 -1.29 24.83
CA ASP A 438 -13.42 -2.07 25.66
C ASP A 438 -14.93 -1.85 25.37
N ASP A 439 -15.28 -0.85 24.53
CA ASP A 439 -16.68 -0.60 24.15
C ASP A 439 -17.26 -1.81 23.37
N SER A 440 -18.56 -1.94 23.41
CA SER A 440 -19.30 -2.96 22.67
C SER A 440 -19.51 -2.62 21.19
N TYR A 441 -19.19 -1.42 20.77
CA TYR A 441 -19.44 -0.88 19.43
C TYR A 441 -18.25 -0.06 18.96
N MET A 442 -18.08 0.01 17.63
CA MET A 442 -17.26 1.06 17.03
C MET A 442 -18.09 2.35 16.96
N THR A 443 -17.42 3.50 16.93
CA THR A 443 -18.07 4.82 16.94
C THR A 443 -18.02 5.45 15.56
N LEU A 444 -19.20 5.69 14.97
CA LEU A 444 -19.35 6.49 13.74
C LEU A 444 -19.81 7.90 14.11
N VAL A 445 -19.04 8.88 13.67
CA VAL A 445 -19.34 10.31 13.82
C VAL A 445 -20.03 10.81 12.56
N GLU A 446 -21.20 11.47 12.70
CA GLU A 446 -21.89 12.19 11.63
C GLU A 446 -21.71 13.70 11.86
N LEU A 447 -21.12 14.39 10.91
CA LEU A 447 -20.92 15.84 10.92
C LEU A 447 -21.72 16.49 9.79
N ASN A 448 -22.61 17.43 10.13
CA ASN A 448 -23.16 18.35 9.15
C ASN A 448 -22.16 19.50 8.91
N PRO A 449 -21.47 19.56 7.76
CA PRO A 449 -20.38 20.52 7.54
C PRO A 449 -20.87 21.98 7.45
N THR A 450 -22.18 22.18 7.19
CA THR A 450 -22.79 23.51 7.07
C THR A 450 -23.16 24.08 8.43
N THR A 451 -23.80 23.27 9.29
CA THR A 451 -24.30 23.72 10.58
C THR A 451 -23.36 23.47 11.76
N GLY A 452 -22.38 22.55 11.55
CA GLY A 452 -21.49 22.08 12.62
C GLY A 452 -22.14 21.10 13.59
N VAL A 453 -23.40 20.71 13.37
CA VAL A 453 -24.09 19.72 14.21
C VAL A 453 -23.44 18.35 14.05
N VAL A 454 -23.17 17.71 15.18
CA VAL A 454 -22.53 16.39 15.23
C VAL A 454 -23.41 15.41 16.00
N ASN A 455 -23.55 14.20 15.46
CA ASN A 455 -24.22 13.07 16.09
C ASN A 455 -23.31 11.83 16.04
N LEU A 456 -23.66 10.81 16.83
CA LEU A 456 -22.98 9.54 16.85
C LEU A 456 -23.92 8.39 16.51
N TYR A 457 -23.35 7.32 15.97
CA TYR A 457 -24.01 6.04 15.81
C TYR A 457 -23.11 4.93 16.32
N ALA A 458 -23.73 3.94 16.97
CA ALA A 458 -23.05 2.70 17.34
C ALA A 458 -22.96 1.76 16.13
N VAL A 459 -21.75 1.37 15.75
CA VAL A 459 -21.53 0.44 14.65
C VAL A 459 -21.23 -0.95 15.20
N ALA A 460 -22.06 -1.90 14.80
CA ALA A 460 -21.86 -3.31 15.15
C ALA A 460 -20.67 -3.91 14.38
N PHE A 461 -19.88 -4.74 15.04
CA PHE A 461 -18.84 -5.58 14.43
C PHE A 461 -19.07 -7.05 14.74
N ASP A 462 -18.40 -7.96 14.02
CA ASP A 462 -18.48 -9.40 14.27
C ASP A 462 -17.75 -9.76 15.56
N LYS A 463 -18.50 -9.98 16.65
CA LYS A 463 -17.92 -10.26 17.97
C LYS A 463 -17.49 -11.71 18.12
N TYR A 464 -16.31 -11.89 18.71
CA TYR A 464 -15.86 -13.21 19.14
C TYR A 464 -16.75 -13.77 20.25
N ASP A 465 -17.22 -15.00 20.05
CA ASP A 465 -17.92 -15.75 21.07
C ASP A 465 -17.06 -16.96 21.47
N ALA A 466 -16.56 -16.95 22.69
CA ALA A 466 -15.72 -17.99 23.22
C ALA A 466 -16.48 -19.33 23.40
N THR A 467 -17.81 -19.30 23.59
CA THR A 467 -18.62 -20.49 23.78
C THR A 467 -18.79 -21.29 22.49
N THR A 468 -18.91 -20.61 21.37
CA THR A 468 -19.01 -21.20 20.03
C THR A 468 -17.69 -21.24 19.29
N ASN A 469 -16.61 -20.67 19.87
CA ASN A 469 -15.31 -20.48 19.23
C ASN A 469 -15.46 -19.82 17.85
N SER A 470 -16.23 -18.73 17.79
CA SER A 470 -16.53 -17.99 16.56
C SER A 470 -15.26 -17.38 15.94
N SER A 471 -15.34 -16.95 14.69
CA SER A 471 -14.25 -16.24 14.00
C SER A 471 -14.31 -14.72 14.17
N GLY A 472 -15.19 -14.20 15.04
CA GLY A 472 -15.33 -12.78 15.32
C GLY A 472 -14.16 -12.16 16.07
N PHE A 473 -14.23 -10.86 16.36
CA PHE A 473 -13.18 -10.07 17.01
C PHE A 473 -13.47 -9.81 18.49
N SER A 474 -12.41 -9.67 19.30
CA SER A 474 -12.50 -8.93 20.56
C SER A 474 -12.62 -7.42 20.28
N SER A 475 -13.11 -6.65 21.25
CA SER A 475 -13.16 -5.18 21.15
C SER A 475 -11.77 -4.56 20.90
N SER A 476 -10.73 -5.13 21.50
CA SER A 476 -9.34 -4.69 21.29
C SER A 476 -8.72 -5.19 19.98
N GLY A 477 -9.33 -6.17 19.32
CA GLY A 477 -8.80 -6.81 18.11
C GLY A 477 -9.39 -6.32 16.79
N VAL A 478 -10.59 -5.72 16.83
CA VAL A 478 -11.24 -5.18 15.63
C VAL A 478 -10.71 -3.80 15.29
N LYS A 479 -10.53 -3.56 13.98
CA LYS A 479 -10.17 -2.26 13.41
C LYS A 479 -11.05 -1.96 12.20
N ALA A 480 -11.44 -0.70 12.01
CA ALA A 480 -11.82 -0.20 10.69
C ALA A 480 -10.56 -0.05 9.84
N GLY A 481 -10.63 -0.27 8.54
CA GLY A 481 -9.56 0.09 7.61
C GLY A 481 -9.96 1.31 6.76
N ASP A 482 -11.21 1.42 6.34
CA ASP A 482 -11.76 2.60 5.66
C ASP A 482 -13.30 2.50 5.59
N LEU A 483 -13.93 3.61 5.19
CA LEU A 483 -15.38 3.79 5.10
C LEU A 483 -15.76 4.48 3.79
N MET A 484 -16.82 3.99 3.13
CA MET A 484 -17.35 4.57 1.89
C MET A 484 -18.87 4.68 1.95
N ALA A 485 -19.43 5.89 1.79
CA ALA A 485 -20.88 6.12 1.83
C ALA A 485 -21.56 5.75 0.49
N LEU A 486 -22.73 5.13 0.60
CA LEU A 486 -23.58 4.73 -0.54
C LEU A 486 -24.86 5.54 -0.64
N GLY A 487 -25.16 6.38 0.36
CA GLY A 487 -26.44 7.07 0.54
C GLY A 487 -27.47 6.21 1.30
N GLY A 488 -28.55 6.86 1.76
CA GLY A 488 -29.61 6.19 2.51
C GLY A 488 -29.15 5.58 3.85
N GLY A 489 -28.08 6.09 4.45
CA GLY A 489 -27.52 5.55 5.68
C GLY A 489 -26.73 4.25 5.51
N LYS A 490 -26.39 3.87 4.29
CA LYS A 490 -25.58 2.68 3.99
C LYS A 490 -24.13 3.05 3.73
N PHE A 491 -23.20 2.23 4.24
CA PHE A 491 -21.75 2.36 4.04
C PHE A 491 -21.13 1.01 3.75
N LEU A 492 -20.15 0.98 2.85
CA LEU A 492 -19.21 -0.11 2.72
C LEU A 492 -18.01 0.19 3.61
N MET A 493 -17.55 -0.79 4.38
CA MET A 493 -16.46 -0.65 5.35
C MET A 493 -15.50 -1.82 5.25
N ILE A 494 -14.23 -1.57 5.48
CA ILE A 494 -13.23 -2.61 5.73
C ILE A 494 -13.16 -2.83 7.24
N GLU A 495 -13.43 -4.07 7.67
CA GLU A 495 -13.32 -4.54 9.04
C GLU A 495 -12.15 -5.52 9.11
N GLN A 496 -11.09 -5.19 9.83
CA GLN A 496 -9.84 -5.93 9.77
C GLN A 496 -9.19 -6.17 11.13
N GLY A 497 -8.15 -7.00 11.14
CA GLY A 497 -7.34 -7.33 12.31
C GLY A 497 -7.28 -8.82 12.60
N LYS A 498 -6.68 -9.19 13.74
CA LYS A 498 -6.63 -10.60 14.18
C LYS A 498 -7.92 -10.95 14.91
N ASN A 499 -8.67 -11.89 14.35
CA ASN A 499 -9.90 -12.41 14.97
C ASN A 499 -9.61 -13.22 16.25
N GLY A 500 -10.67 -13.71 16.92
CA GLY A 500 -10.55 -14.50 18.14
C GLY A 500 -9.73 -15.79 17.99
N LYS A 501 -9.60 -16.32 16.77
CA LYS A 501 -8.73 -17.45 16.41
C LYS A 501 -7.29 -17.03 16.08
N LYS A 502 -6.93 -15.77 16.29
CA LYS A 502 -5.62 -15.17 15.95
C LYS A 502 -5.30 -15.19 14.46
N THR A 503 -6.30 -15.39 13.60
CA THR A 503 -6.17 -15.31 12.15
C THR A 503 -6.38 -13.87 11.70
N LEU A 504 -5.49 -13.36 10.88
CA LEU A 504 -5.62 -12.05 10.25
C LEU A 504 -6.71 -12.11 9.18
N VAL A 505 -7.63 -11.16 9.18
CA VAL A 505 -8.72 -11.03 8.21
C VAL A 505 -8.88 -9.58 7.77
N ASN A 506 -9.34 -9.39 6.52
CA ASN A 506 -9.68 -8.11 5.92
C ASN A 506 -11.06 -8.26 5.29
N ASN A 507 -12.11 -8.03 6.10
CA ASN A 507 -13.49 -8.25 5.71
C ASN A 507 -14.06 -7.00 5.02
N LEU A 508 -14.73 -7.21 3.89
CA LEU A 508 -15.59 -6.22 3.26
C LEU A 508 -16.99 -6.40 3.82
N VAL A 509 -17.54 -5.37 4.46
CA VAL A 509 -18.84 -5.41 5.14
C VAL A 509 -19.71 -4.22 4.75
N LEU A 510 -21.01 -4.46 4.57
CA LEU A 510 -22.01 -3.39 4.45
C LEU A 510 -22.58 -3.09 5.83
N ILE A 511 -22.53 -1.83 6.26
CA ILE A 511 -23.22 -1.34 7.47
C ILE A 511 -24.37 -0.45 7.06
N ASN A 512 -25.45 -0.45 7.83
CA ASN A 512 -26.62 0.39 7.59
C ASN A 512 -27.10 1.00 8.89
N ILE A 513 -27.11 2.34 8.96
CA ILE A 513 -27.53 3.13 10.12
C ILE A 513 -28.97 3.66 10.02
N SER A 514 -29.72 3.36 8.95
CA SER A 514 -31.07 3.91 8.75
C SER A 514 -32.05 3.53 9.87
N GLY A 515 -31.83 2.39 10.53
CA GLY A 515 -32.58 1.95 11.71
C GLY A 515 -31.83 2.12 13.03
N ALA A 516 -30.60 2.65 13.00
CA ALA A 516 -29.79 2.83 14.19
C ALA A 516 -30.21 4.06 15.00
N THR A 517 -29.98 4.04 16.30
CA THR A 517 -30.26 5.18 17.17
C THR A 517 -29.28 6.32 16.90
N LYS A 518 -29.80 7.49 16.56
CA LYS A 518 -29.03 8.75 16.50
C LYS A 518 -28.76 9.23 17.93
N ILE A 519 -27.50 9.33 18.31
CA ILE A 519 -27.02 9.70 19.63
C ILE A 519 -26.57 11.18 19.57
N THR A 520 -27.22 12.06 20.30
CA THR A 520 -26.93 13.50 20.28
C THR A 520 -26.00 13.91 21.42
N SER A 521 -25.55 15.17 21.42
CA SER A 521 -24.70 15.69 22.48
C SER A 521 -25.29 15.57 23.88
N ALA A 522 -26.64 15.64 24.02
CA ALA A 522 -27.31 15.46 25.29
C ALA A 522 -27.22 14.01 25.81
N ASP A 523 -27.15 13.03 24.90
CA ASP A 523 -27.17 11.62 25.25
C ASP A 523 -25.79 11.11 25.67
N TYR A 524 -24.70 11.63 25.05
CA TYR A 524 -23.33 11.19 25.36
C TYR A 524 -22.56 12.09 26.34
N ALA A 525 -23.17 13.19 26.80
CA ALA A 525 -22.53 14.08 27.77
C ALA A 525 -22.07 13.34 29.04
N GLY A 526 -20.77 13.43 29.35
CA GLY A 526 -20.14 12.77 30.49
C GLY A 526 -20.01 11.24 30.36
N LYS A 527 -20.22 10.69 29.18
CA LYS A 527 -19.98 9.25 28.89
C LYS A 527 -18.57 9.01 28.35
N THR A 528 -18.04 7.81 28.60
CA THR A 528 -16.72 7.38 28.11
C THR A 528 -16.82 6.33 27.00
N LYS A 529 -17.99 5.71 26.81
CA LYS A 529 -18.29 4.71 25.76
C LYS A 529 -19.76 4.77 25.34
N LEU A 530 -20.07 4.15 24.19
CA LEU A 530 -21.46 4.08 23.68
C LEU A 530 -22.30 3.04 24.42
N ALA A 531 -21.68 1.94 24.84
CA ALA A 531 -22.39 0.90 25.59
C ALA A 531 -23.01 1.46 26.88
N GLY A 532 -24.30 1.20 27.06
CA GLY A 532 -25.06 1.71 28.21
C GLY A 532 -25.67 3.12 28.04
N ILE A 533 -25.47 3.79 26.89
CA ILE A 533 -26.24 4.99 26.54
C ILE A 533 -27.70 4.59 26.29
N THR A 534 -28.61 5.45 26.76
CA THR A 534 -30.05 5.38 26.46
C THR A 534 -30.52 6.67 25.83
N VAL A 535 -31.42 6.59 24.87
CA VAL A 535 -32.05 7.72 24.19
C VAL A 535 -33.54 7.61 24.40
N GLY A 536 -34.14 8.65 25.00
CA GLY A 536 -35.56 8.60 25.39
C GLY A 536 -35.90 7.47 26.35
N GLY A 537 -34.96 7.02 27.17
CA GLY A 537 -35.12 5.91 28.13
C GLY A 537 -34.97 4.50 27.54
N ALA A 538 -34.78 4.38 26.22
CA ALA A 538 -34.53 3.09 25.54
C ALA A 538 -33.04 2.87 25.29
N ALA A 539 -32.58 1.62 25.33
CA ALA A 539 -31.22 1.27 24.92
C ALA A 539 -31.00 1.62 23.43
N ILE A 540 -29.78 2.04 23.10
CA ILE A 540 -29.41 2.35 21.70
C ILE A 540 -29.50 1.10 20.81
N VAL A 541 -29.97 1.30 19.58
CA VAL A 541 -29.96 0.30 18.50
C VAL A 541 -28.74 0.57 17.62
N PRO A 542 -27.80 -0.37 17.50
CA PRO A 542 -26.63 -0.21 16.63
C PRO A 542 -27.00 -0.38 15.14
N SER A 543 -26.04 -0.07 14.26
CA SER A 543 -26.15 -0.39 12.84
C SER A 543 -26.40 -1.86 12.59
N THR A 544 -27.06 -2.21 11.47
CA THR A 544 -26.97 -3.58 10.95
C THR A 544 -25.62 -3.77 10.23
N ARG A 545 -25.16 -5.03 10.15
CA ARG A 545 -23.92 -5.45 9.49
C ARG A 545 -24.18 -6.65 8.58
N THR A 546 -23.73 -6.58 7.34
CA THR A 546 -23.78 -7.70 6.38
C THR A 546 -22.37 -7.98 5.88
N PHE A 547 -21.89 -9.21 6.05
CA PHE A 547 -20.62 -9.69 5.51
C PHE A 547 -20.72 -9.88 3.99
N ILE A 548 -19.74 -9.40 3.23
CA ILE A 548 -19.66 -9.57 1.77
C ILE A 548 -18.56 -10.57 1.41
N ALA A 549 -17.32 -10.31 1.83
CA ALA A 549 -16.18 -11.16 1.51
C ALA A 549 -15.02 -10.90 2.49
N ASN A 550 -14.15 -11.89 2.67
CA ASN A 550 -12.81 -11.66 3.21
C ASN A 550 -11.83 -11.56 2.03
N LEU A 551 -11.12 -10.44 1.91
CA LEU A 551 -10.19 -10.19 0.80
C LEU A 551 -9.06 -11.23 0.73
N ARG A 552 -8.67 -11.81 1.88
CA ARG A 552 -7.64 -12.85 1.95
C ARG A 552 -8.03 -14.13 1.22
N ASP A 553 -9.33 -14.45 1.13
CA ASP A 553 -9.83 -15.59 0.36
C ASP A 553 -9.63 -15.42 -1.16
N PHE A 554 -9.23 -14.20 -1.58
CA PHE A 554 -8.96 -13.82 -2.96
C PHE A 554 -7.47 -13.45 -3.19
N GLY A 555 -6.61 -13.74 -2.19
CA GLY A 555 -5.17 -13.52 -2.29
C GLY A 555 -4.68 -12.12 -1.89
N TRP A 556 -5.43 -11.39 -1.05
CA TRP A 556 -4.92 -10.19 -0.38
C TRP A 556 -3.87 -10.62 0.65
N LEU A 557 -2.63 -10.16 0.47
CA LEU A 557 -1.50 -10.54 1.32
C LEU A 557 -1.17 -9.49 2.39
N PRO A 558 -1.23 -8.17 2.12
CA PRO A 558 -0.88 -7.16 3.10
C PRO A 558 -1.70 -7.28 4.40
N GLU A 559 -1.10 -6.90 5.52
CA GLU A 559 -1.82 -6.84 6.81
C GLU A 559 -2.97 -5.85 6.73
N LYS A 560 -2.69 -4.67 6.17
CA LYS A 560 -3.61 -3.54 6.12
C LYS A 560 -4.36 -3.46 4.77
N ALA A 561 -5.60 -3.03 4.82
CA ALA A 561 -6.40 -2.57 3.69
C ALA A 561 -7.07 -1.28 4.18
N GLU A 562 -6.56 -0.11 3.80
CA GLU A 562 -6.87 1.16 4.46
C GLU A 562 -7.37 2.26 3.51
N GLY A 563 -7.53 1.96 2.22
CA GLY A 563 -8.23 2.87 1.32
C GLY A 563 -9.29 2.15 0.51
N LEU A 564 -10.49 2.73 0.44
CA LEU A 564 -11.66 2.15 -0.21
C LEU A 564 -12.45 3.22 -0.98
N THR A 565 -12.75 2.98 -2.27
CA THR A 565 -13.58 3.90 -3.05
C THR A 565 -14.49 3.18 -4.04
N LYS A 566 -15.62 3.82 -4.36
CA LYS A 566 -16.55 3.39 -5.41
C LYS A 566 -16.05 3.85 -6.77
N ILE A 567 -16.07 2.95 -7.76
CA ILE A 567 -15.86 3.28 -9.18
C ILE A 567 -17.20 3.36 -9.90
N ASP A 568 -18.05 2.36 -9.67
CA ASP A 568 -19.44 2.32 -10.14
C ASP A 568 -20.31 1.50 -9.16
N ASP A 569 -21.56 1.19 -9.51
CA ASP A 569 -22.49 0.51 -8.60
C ASP A 569 -22.09 -0.93 -8.22
N GLN A 570 -21.18 -1.55 -8.98
CA GLN A 570 -20.69 -2.91 -8.74
C GLN A 570 -19.17 -2.98 -8.58
N THR A 571 -18.46 -1.87 -8.83
CA THR A 571 -17.00 -1.87 -8.87
C THR A 571 -16.44 -0.91 -7.81
N ILE A 572 -15.48 -1.42 -7.03
CA ILE A 572 -14.75 -0.67 -6.01
C ILE A 572 -13.25 -0.74 -6.29
N ALA A 573 -12.50 0.15 -5.68
CA ALA A 573 -11.05 0.01 -5.56
C ALA A 573 -10.65 -0.03 -4.07
N ILE A 574 -9.62 -0.83 -3.77
CA ILE A 574 -9.02 -0.97 -2.44
C ILE A 574 -7.51 -0.84 -2.57
N ILE A 575 -6.87 -0.18 -1.61
CA ILE A 575 -5.42 0.01 -1.53
C ILE A 575 -4.91 -0.36 -0.14
N ASN A 576 -3.65 -0.84 -0.02
CA ASN A 576 -3.01 -1.04 1.28
C ASN A 576 -2.13 0.14 1.65
N ASP A 577 -2.05 0.45 2.94
CA ASP A 577 -0.91 1.17 3.48
C ASP A 577 0.31 0.21 3.52
N SER A 578 1.46 0.69 3.04
CA SER A 578 2.69 -0.09 2.93
C SER A 578 3.76 0.33 3.94
N ASP A 579 3.42 1.20 4.90
CA ASP A 579 4.35 1.72 5.92
C ASP A 579 5.68 2.21 5.32
N PHE A 580 5.63 2.88 4.15
CA PHE A 580 6.81 3.32 3.38
C PHE A 580 7.82 2.21 3.08
N GLY A 581 7.40 0.96 3.12
CA GLY A 581 8.21 -0.22 2.84
C GLY A 581 9.25 -0.53 3.93
N ILE A 582 9.09 0.00 5.13
CA ILE A 582 10.03 -0.21 6.25
C ILE A 582 9.36 -0.83 7.47
N SER A 583 10.18 -1.44 8.29
CA SER A 583 9.85 -2.00 9.59
C SER A 583 11.01 -1.75 10.56
N ALA A 584 10.88 -2.20 11.80
CA ALA A 584 11.94 -2.10 12.79
C ALA A 584 12.37 -3.47 13.30
N SER A 585 13.66 -3.61 13.60
CA SER A 585 14.24 -4.83 14.13
C SER A 585 15.15 -4.51 15.33
N ALA A 586 15.14 -5.42 16.29
CA ALA A 586 16.08 -5.37 17.41
C ALA A 586 16.70 -6.76 17.67
N SER A 587 17.94 -6.77 18.10
CA SER A 587 18.66 -7.99 18.49
C SER A 587 19.72 -7.71 19.55
N CYS A 588 20.22 -8.76 20.18
CA CYS A 588 21.41 -8.72 21.02
C CYS A 588 22.13 -10.07 20.98
N LYS A 589 23.33 -10.13 21.54
CA LYS A 589 23.98 -11.41 21.82
C LYS A 589 23.58 -11.91 23.20
N VAL A 590 23.28 -13.20 23.29
CA VAL A 590 23.08 -13.94 24.52
C VAL A 590 24.10 -15.06 24.53
N SER A 591 25.05 -15.03 25.47
CA SER A 591 26.20 -15.97 25.50
C SER A 591 26.94 -16.05 24.16
N GLY A 592 27.14 -14.90 23.50
CA GLY A 592 27.83 -14.77 22.21
C GLY A 592 26.95 -15.04 20.98
N VAL A 593 25.72 -15.55 21.11
CA VAL A 593 24.81 -15.90 20.02
C VAL A 593 23.84 -14.76 19.73
N GLU A 594 23.75 -14.31 18.46
CA GLU A 594 22.79 -13.30 18.03
C GLU A 594 21.35 -13.79 18.24
N THR A 595 20.55 -13.00 18.93
CA THR A 595 19.19 -13.34 19.34
C THR A 595 18.27 -12.17 19.04
N SER A 596 17.14 -12.40 18.37
CA SER A 596 16.13 -11.39 18.09
C SER A 596 15.40 -10.94 19.35
N LEU A 597 15.05 -9.66 19.40
CA LEU A 597 14.28 -9.01 20.46
C LEU A 597 13.04 -8.36 19.85
N LYS A 598 11.99 -8.21 20.66
CA LYS A 598 10.89 -7.31 20.31
C LYS A 598 11.33 -5.87 20.57
N THR A 599 11.17 -4.99 19.59
CA THR A 599 11.51 -3.57 19.69
C THR A 599 10.83 -2.91 20.90
N THR A 600 9.57 -3.27 21.15
CA THR A 600 8.77 -2.75 22.27
C THR A 600 9.27 -3.18 23.66
N THR A 601 10.13 -4.21 23.76
CA THR A 601 10.72 -4.63 25.06
C THR A 601 12.00 -3.86 25.43
N LEU A 602 12.47 -3.01 24.53
CA LEU A 602 13.61 -2.13 24.79
C LEU A 602 13.22 -0.99 25.73
N SER A 603 14.19 -0.52 26.48
CA SER A 603 14.12 0.70 27.31
C SER A 603 15.29 1.61 26.93
N VAL A 604 15.00 2.87 26.67
CA VAL A 604 15.99 3.88 26.28
C VAL A 604 16.06 4.97 27.34
N ASN A 605 17.29 5.32 27.74
CA ASN A 605 17.56 6.52 28.53
C ASN A 605 18.48 7.44 27.73
N LEU A 606 17.91 8.53 27.19
CA LEU A 606 18.66 9.46 26.35
C LEU A 606 19.70 10.26 27.11
N ALA A 607 19.43 10.60 28.40
CA ALA A 607 20.41 11.30 29.24
C ALA A 607 21.64 10.42 29.57
N ALA A 608 21.38 9.16 29.89
CA ALA A 608 22.45 8.18 30.20
C ALA A 608 23.05 7.53 28.94
N LYS A 609 22.44 7.75 27.75
CA LYS A 609 22.84 7.11 26.48
C LYS A 609 22.84 5.58 26.56
N THR A 610 21.85 5.00 27.20
CA THR A 610 21.75 3.55 27.38
C THR A 610 20.49 2.97 26.75
N VAL A 611 20.64 1.78 26.16
CA VAL A 611 19.56 0.94 25.69
C VAL A 611 19.63 -0.39 26.43
N THR A 612 18.53 -0.81 27.03
CA THR A 612 18.41 -2.06 27.78
C THR A 612 17.17 -2.84 27.34
N THR A 613 17.04 -4.09 27.76
CA THR A 613 15.83 -4.91 27.52
C THR A 613 15.55 -5.76 28.75
N SER A 614 14.28 -6.02 29.00
CA SER A 614 13.83 -6.99 30.00
C SER A 614 13.54 -8.38 29.42
N GLU A 615 13.59 -8.54 28.09
CA GLU A 615 13.20 -9.77 27.40
C GLU A 615 14.25 -10.88 27.53
N LYS A 616 15.53 -10.50 27.44
CA LYS A 616 16.67 -11.43 27.42
C LYS A 616 17.83 -10.89 28.27
N SER A 617 18.65 -11.79 28.77
CA SER A 617 19.93 -11.44 29.42
C SER A 617 20.98 -11.22 28.34
N CYS A 618 21.01 -10.02 27.77
CA CYS A 618 21.95 -9.67 26.71
C CYS A 618 23.35 -9.45 27.21
N ASP A 619 24.35 -9.86 26.43
CA ASP A 619 25.75 -9.51 26.64
C ASP A 619 25.90 -7.98 26.58
N SER A 620 26.79 -7.43 27.46
CA SER A 620 26.94 -5.99 27.57
C SER A 620 27.29 -5.32 26.24
N GLY A 621 26.59 -4.24 25.91
CA GLY A 621 26.84 -3.44 24.70
C GLY A 621 26.50 -4.11 23.37
N THR A 622 25.73 -5.20 23.39
CA THR A 622 25.39 -5.94 22.15
C THR A 622 23.99 -5.66 21.62
N ILE A 623 23.16 -4.87 22.33
CA ILE A 623 21.82 -4.51 21.85
C ILE A 623 21.94 -3.63 20.60
N LYS A 624 21.27 -4.04 19.55
CA LYS A 624 21.16 -3.34 18.27
C LYS A 624 19.70 -3.04 17.97
N TYR A 625 19.47 -1.90 17.38
CA TYR A 625 18.19 -1.49 16.80
C TYR A 625 18.46 -1.00 15.37
N SER A 626 17.57 -1.30 14.46
CA SER A 626 17.66 -0.84 13.06
C SER A 626 16.28 -0.71 12.46
N VAL A 627 16.09 0.34 11.67
CA VAL A 627 14.99 0.40 10.69
C VAL A 627 15.44 -0.38 9.46
N ILE A 628 14.64 -1.35 9.04
CA ILE A 628 14.95 -2.32 7.98
C ILE A 628 13.85 -2.31 6.92
N PRO A 629 14.09 -2.83 5.70
CA PRO A 629 13.01 -3.09 4.75
C PRO A 629 11.95 -4.01 5.35
N ASN A 630 10.68 -3.71 5.11
CA ASN A 630 9.57 -4.59 5.46
C ASN A 630 9.57 -5.85 4.57
N ASP A 631 8.73 -6.83 4.91
CA ASP A 631 8.52 -8.02 4.08
C ASP A 631 7.98 -7.63 2.69
N GLU A 632 8.24 -8.48 1.68
CA GLU A 632 7.88 -8.21 0.27
C GLU A 632 6.38 -7.91 0.09
N GLU A 633 5.54 -8.61 0.83
CA GLU A 633 4.09 -8.44 0.79
C GLU A 633 3.65 -7.09 1.33
N GLU A 634 4.38 -6.52 2.29
CA GLU A 634 4.02 -5.30 3.01
C GLU A 634 4.65 -4.04 2.41
N ARG A 635 5.86 -4.15 1.84
CA ARG A 635 6.64 -2.97 1.42
C ARG A 635 6.18 -2.30 0.11
N ARG A 636 5.10 -2.78 -0.53
CA ARG A 636 4.60 -2.25 -1.80
C ARG A 636 3.15 -1.79 -1.67
N THR A 637 2.87 -0.62 -2.19
CA THR A 637 1.49 -0.15 -2.33
C THR A 637 0.80 -0.92 -3.45
N ARG A 638 -0.26 -1.66 -3.10
CA ARG A 638 -1.08 -2.46 -4.01
C ARG A 638 -2.46 -1.86 -4.14
N LEU A 639 -2.91 -1.69 -5.36
CA LEU A 639 -4.25 -1.22 -5.69
C LEU A 639 -5.02 -2.35 -6.38
N TRP A 640 -6.15 -2.76 -5.81
CA TRP A 640 -7.07 -3.71 -6.40
C TRP A 640 -8.32 -3.01 -6.90
N VAL A 641 -8.73 -3.28 -8.14
CA VAL A 641 -10.05 -2.95 -8.68
C VAL A 641 -10.89 -4.22 -8.63
N ILE A 642 -11.99 -4.17 -7.88
CA ILE A 642 -12.80 -5.34 -7.51
C ILE A 642 -14.21 -5.15 -8.06
N LYS A 643 -14.71 -6.13 -8.83
CA LYS A 643 -16.10 -6.19 -9.29
C LYS A 643 -16.89 -7.17 -8.44
N LEU A 644 -18.02 -6.70 -7.94
CA LEU A 644 -18.96 -7.49 -7.15
C LEU A 644 -20.02 -8.14 -8.04
N SER A 645 -20.63 -9.23 -7.57
CA SER A 645 -21.63 -10.01 -8.31
C SER A 645 -22.96 -9.28 -8.51
N LYS A 646 -23.24 -8.28 -7.69
CA LYS A 646 -24.45 -7.45 -7.72
C LYS A 646 -24.15 -6.03 -7.22
N PRO A 647 -25.08 -5.07 -7.40
CA PRO A 647 -24.90 -3.71 -6.87
C PRO A 647 -24.56 -3.69 -5.39
N ILE A 648 -23.59 -2.84 -5.00
CA ILE A 648 -23.02 -2.78 -3.64
C ILE A 648 -24.13 -2.56 -2.60
N SER A 649 -25.08 -1.66 -2.88
CA SER A 649 -26.19 -1.32 -1.98
C SER A 649 -27.24 -2.43 -1.82
N SER A 650 -27.15 -3.51 -2.60
CA SER A 650 -28.10 -4.63 -2.58
C SER A 650 -27.64 -5.83 -1.73
N TYR A 651 -26.48 -5.75 -1.09
CA TYR A 651 -26.02 -6.71 -0.09
C TYR A 651 -26.66 -6.43 1.27
#